data_7a9f255ecd09918d042551677178e12a
#
_entry.id   7a9f255ecd09918d042551677178e12a
#
_cell.length_a   1.000
_cell.length_b   1.000
_cell.length_c   1.000
_cell.angle_alpha   90.00
_cell.angle_beta   90.00
_cell.angle_gamma   90.00
#
_symmetry.space_group_name_H-M   'P 1'
#
loop_
_entity.id
_entity.type
_entity.pdbx_description
1 polymer ?
#
loop_
_entity_poly.entity_id
_entity_poly.type
_entity_poly.pdbx_seq_one_letter_code
_entity_poly.pdbx_strand_id
1 'polypeptide(L)'
;MNSKTTISKKIVINFLLTGAIFFFQINDVSAQNQSKKEQTAMVNFPKFLPLSSMGNFHMDVSGLHLKKEYLMDNLSEWLGVNNEHTFRLIKEEIDPLGIKHSVYQHYYNNVKVMDELLLLHEKEGYLTYVNGELTADINLSIGNSLAEADVKSIISKNLTAGSGPSDLKFSDFETVIAKVDNGRTVVTYLTSKIEVLAARSLKAYTYYINTEDKKIVKKISKTYHVDTPSSSTTLNKGNQQITVDSYNGVFRLKDNSRNIHTLDATDADGGFDPFTGLLTGTSDYINPTANFTSDVTKAAVEVHWGLEKTYDYYLTKHNRDSYDGNSSPINNYYNVDFSLVDSSLPIGAGDNAMAIDFGGYVFMAFGNGNFSSGIPYMNPLVTLDVAGHEFSHLVISRNGLGGLNYEKESGALNESIADMMGTAIEFYSGITPNWTIGEGLMPSHSPDYLRDMGNPNYVNSDNPQQPDTYQGTYWMDTNVTPDETNDYGGVHINSGVGNFWFYLLSQGGSGTNDIGNMYTVNGLGIEKAEKIIYRALVNYLTPNSTYIDAYNATKQAAIDLYGATSNEAQQNVNAWYAVGIGNGQLGINAAKTNENDITIYPNPVKEGYFIINSKQSAMYELYDISGRVIIPSQKLNAGVNKIFTNGVVSGNYILKISKNGNFITKKIIVE
;
A
#
# COMPACT_ATOMS: atom_id res chain seq x y z
N MET A 1 68.34 -17.99 -4.74
CA MET A 1 68.91 -16.88 -5.51
C MET A 1 67.78 -15.81 -5.64
N ASN A 2 68.05 -14.74 -4.96
CA ASN A 2 67.63 -13.33 -5.21
C ASN A 2 66.16 -13.05 -5.52
N SER A 3 65.41 -12.48 -4.63
CA SER A 3 65.42 -11.15 -3.95
C SER A 3 64.94 -10.01 -4.88
N LYS A 4 63.95 -9.30 -4.51
CA LYS A 4 63.82 -7.93 -3.96
C LYS A 4 62.46 -7.32 -4.34
N THR A 5 61.62 -6.99 -3.41
CA THR A 5 61.53 -5.75 -2.63
C THR A 5 60.77 -4.61 -3.33
N THR A 6 59.59 -4.38 -2.80
CA THR A 6 58.96 -3.11 -2.37
C THR A 6 59.46 -1.78 -2.96
N ILE A 7 58.56 -0.86 -3.29
CA ILE A 7 58.55 0.52 -2.79
C ILE A 7 57.17 1.18 -3.04
N SER A 8 56.59 1.63 -1.94
CA SER A 8 55.51 2.63 -1.83
C SER A 8 56.02 4.02 -2.20
N LYS A 9 55.24 4.83 -2.91
CA LYS A 9 55.49 6.29 -2.95
C LYS A 9 54.18 7.03 -2.65
N LYS A 10 54.15 7.60 -1.43
CA LYS A 10 53.33 8.75 -1.09
C LYS A 10 53.85 9.97 -1.87
N ILE A 11 52.97 10.70 -2.53
CA ILE A 11 53.29 12.05 -3.02
C ILE A 11 52.53 13.02 -2.13
N VAL A 12 53.33 13.78 -1.35
CA VAL A 12 52.93 14.99 -0.65
C VAL A 12 53.24 16.15 -1.58
N ILE A 13 52.28 16.98 -1.91
CA ILE A 13 52.50 18.26 -2.59
C ILE A 13 52.20 19.35 -1.58
N ASN A 14 53.28 20.01 -1.11
CA ASN A 14 53.30 21.31 -0.47
C ASN A 14 53.15 22.39 -1.55
N PHE A 15 52.23 23.32 -1.37
CA PHE A 15 52.30 24.61 -2.02
C PHE A 15 52.51 25.72 -0.99
N LEU A 16 53.62 26.39 -1.20
CA LEU A 16 54.09 27.56 -0.44
C LEU A 16 53.26 28.82 -0.76
N LEU A 17 53.03 29.58 0.29
CA LEU A 17 52.57 30.97 0.25
C LEU A 17 53.55 31.89 -0.51
N THR A 18 53.01 32.76 -1.36
CA THR A 18 53.60 34.07 -1.58
C THR A 18 52.49 35.12 -1.54
N GLY A 19 52.67 36.07 -0.65
CA GLY A 19 51.73 37.13 -0.38
C GLY A 19 51.78 38.26 -1.42
N ALA A 20 50.62 38.89 -1.59
CA ALA A 20 50.52 40.26 -2.04
C ALA A 20 49.48 40.97 -1.19
N ILE A 21 49.98 41.86 -0.34
CA ILE A 21 49.18 42.78 0.47
C ILE A 21 48.75 43.93 -0.46
N PHE A 22 47.45 44.06 -0.71
CA PHE A 22 46.86 45.29 -1.23
C PHE A 22 46.05 45.95 -0.12
N PHE A 23 46.54 47.07 0.39
CA PHE A 23 45.80 48.02 1.20
C PHE A 23 44.75 48.70 0.32
N PHE A 24 43.47 48.47 0.57
CA PHE A 24 42.43 49.41 0.18
C PHE A 24 41.88 50.10 1.42
N GLN A 25 41.94 51.42 1.40
CA GLN A 25 41.34 52.30 2.40
C GLN A 25 39.85 52.09 2.45
N ILE A 26 39.35 51.79 3.65
CA ILE A 26 37.91 51.72 3.94
C ILE A 26 37.51 53.19 4.23
N ASN A 27 36.76 53.77 3.33
CA ASN A 27 35.95 54.94 3.65
C ASN A 27 34.74 54.47 4.47
N ASP A 28 34.65 54.97 5.68
CA ASP A 28 33.44 54.83 6.51
C ASP A 28 32.25 55.47 5.82
N VAL A 29 31.41 54.65 5.23
CA VAL A 29 30.03 55.00 4.93
C VAL A 29 29.18 54.28 5.97
N SER A 30 28.66 55.03 6.89
CA SER A 30 27.63 54.57 7.84
C SER A 30 26.41 54.08 7.05
N ALA A 31 26.44 52.82 6.67
CA ALA A 31 25.26 52.12 6.18
C ALA A 31 24.42 51.75 7.39
N GLN A 32 23.33 52.45 7.55
CA GLN A 32 22.23 52.03 8.42
C GLN A 32 21.92 50.55 8.16
N ASN A 33 22.14 49.73 9.18
CA ASN A 33 21.63 48.39 9.27
C ASN A 33 20.09 48.42 9.18
N GLN A 34 19.55 48.52 7.99
CA GLN A 34 18.25 47.96 7.70
C GLN A 34 18.46 46.45 7.58
N SER A 35 18.28 45.76 8.71
CA SER A 35 17.93 44.34 8.65
C SER A 35 16.72 44.24 7.74
N LYS A 36 16.94 43.81 6.50
CA LYS A 36 15.87 43.15 5.75
C LYS A 36 15.50 41.91 6.56
N LYS A 37 14.57 42.06 7.51
CA LYS A 37 13.65 41.00 7.80
C LYS A 37 12.99 40.73 6.45
N GLU A 38 13.39 39.68 5.81
CA GLU A 38 12.51 39.03 4.86
C GLU A 38 11.22 38.84 5.63
N GLN A 39 10.22 39.65 5.33
CA GLN A 39 8.84 39.36 5.68
C GLN A 39 8.53 38.09 4.90
N THR A 40 8.82 36.95 5.53
CA THR A 40 8.19 35.68 5.19
C THR A 40 6.72 36.00 5.39
N ALA A 41 6.00 36.13 4.29
CA ALA A 41 4.55 36.18 4.33
C ALA A 41 4.13 35.02 5.26
N MET A 42 3.43 35.32 6.36
CA MET A 42 2.82 34.29 7.18
C MET A 42 1.87 33.56 6.25
N VAL A 43 2.31 32.44 5.70
CA VAL A 43 1.45 31.52 5.02
C VAL A 43 0.56 30.98 6.12
N ASN A 44 -0.72 31.34 6.09
CA ASN A 44 -1.72 30.72 6.97
C ASN A 44 -1.81 29.24 6.57
N PHE A 45 -1.01 28.42 7.23
CA PHE A 45 -1.04 26.98 7.02
C PHE A 45 -2.40 26.44 7.46
N PRO A 46 -3.09 25.68 6.61
CA PRO A 46 -4.29 25.01 7.05
C PRO A 46 -3.91 24.08 8.23
N LYS A 47 -4.60 24.24 9.37
CA LYS A 47 -4.46 23.28 10.45
C LYS A 47 -4.82 21.90 9.91
N PHE A 48 -3.98 20.93 10.15
CA PHE A 48 -4.28 19.55 9.86
C PHE A 48 -5.51 19.13 10.68
N LEU A 49 -6.54 18.69 9.99
CA LEU A 49 -7.64 17.98 10.63
C LEU A 49 -7.49 16.51 10.23
N PRO A 50 -7.41 15.59 11.19
CA PRO A 50 -7.44 14.17 10.87
C PRO A 50 -8.67 13.86 10.01
N LEU A 51 -8.45 13.20 8.89
CA LEU A 51 -9.52 12.87 7.94
C LEU A 51 -10.26 11.58 8.30
N SER A 52 -9.70 10.82 9.25
CA SER A 52 -10.29 9.58 9.73
C SER A 52 -10.30 9.54 11.25
N SER A 53 -11.06 8.60 11.83
CA SER A 53 -11.07 8.32 13.26
C SER A 53 -9.70 7.87 13.79
N MET A 54 -8.79 7.44 12.91
CA MET A 54 -7.45 6.98 13.24
C MET A 54 -6.37 8.05 13.07
N GLY A 55 -6.74 9.28 12.79
CA GLY A 55 -5.79 10.39 12.71
C GLY A 55 -4.94 10.45 11.43
N ASN A 56 -5.32 9.72 10.39
CA ASN A 56 -4.66 9.79 9.09
C ASN A 56 -4.81 11.17 8.46
N PHE A 57 -3.75 11.65 7.85
CA PHE A 57 -3.74 12.92 7.13
C PHE A 57 -2.90 12.87 5.86
N HIS A 58 -3.22 13.76 4.93
CA HIS A 58 -2.45 13.95 3.70
C HIS A 58 -2.61 15.37 3.19
N MET A 59 -1.56 15.91 2.60
CA MET A 59 -1.57 17.27 2.08
C MET A 59 -0.63 17.45 0.88
N ASP A 60 -1.17 17.99 -0.20
CA ASP A 60 -0.40 18.52 -1.31
C ASP A 60 0.10 19.92 -0.92
N VAL A 61 1.41 20.08 -0.81
CA VAL A 61 2.10 21.34 -0.47
C VAL A 61 2.95 21.86 -1.62
N SER A 62 2.86 21.25 -2.80
CA SER A 62 3.67 21.56 -3.97
C SER A 62 3.60 23.05 -4.39
N GLY A 63 2.45 23.71 -4.15
CA GLY A 63 2.26 25.14 -4.44
C GLY A 63 2.85 26.10 -3.40
N LEU A 64 3.35 25.61 -2.27
CA LEU A 64 3.78 26.44 -1.14
C LEU A 64 5.27 26.76 -1.15
N HIS A 65 6.09 26.10 -2.00
CA HIS A 65 7.55 26.20 -2.02
C HIS A 65 8.18 26.02 -0.62
N LEU A 66 7.68 25.07 0.13
CA LEU A 66 8.02 24.83 1.51
C LEU A 66 9.27 23.96 1.62
N LYS A 67 10.24 24.35 2.46
CA LYS A 67 11.39 23.52 2.78
C LYS A 67 11.12 22.62 3.97
N LYS A 68 11.70 21.41 3.95
CA LYS A 68 11.58 20.43 5.02
C LYS A 68 11.97 20.99 6.39
N GLU A 69 13.11 21.71 6.45
CA GLU A 69 13.62 22.28 7.70
C GLU A 69 12.60 23.24 8.32
N TYR A 70 11.97 24.09 7.51
CA TYR A 70 10.96 25.01 8.00
C TYR A 70 9.72 24.28 8.54
N LEU A 71 9.27 23.23 7.86
CA LEU A 71 8.18 22.38 8.37
C LEU A 71 8.55 21.76 9.70
N MET A 72 9.73 21.14 9.79
CA MET A 72 10.18 20.43 10.99
C MET A 72 10.35 21.36 12.19
N ASP A 73 10.87 22.59 11.98
CA ASP A 73 11.04 23.60 13.02
C ASP A 73 9.70 24.11 13.58
N ASN A 74 8.62 24.03 12.78
CA ASN A 74 7.28 24.49 13.15
C ASN A 74 6.27 23.33 13.28
N LEU A 75 6.74 22.09 13.36
CA LEU A 75 5.91 20.90 13.24
C LEU A 75 4.86 20.81 14.36
N SER A 76 5.23 21.21 15.58
CA SER A 76 4.30 21.21 16.72
C SER A 76 3.10 22.13 16.51
N GLU A 77 3.33 23.33 15.94
CA GLU A 77 2.27 24.28 15.63
C GLU A 77 1.38 23.75 14.48
N TRP A 78 2.02 23.16 13.47
CA TRP A 78 1.35 22.59 12.32
C TRP A 78 0.41 21.44 12.69
N LEU A 79 0.93 20.49 13.47
CA LEU A 79 0.19 19.29 13.87
C LEU A 79 -0.70 19.56 15.11
N GLY A 80 -0.59 20.72 15.74
CA GLY A 80 -1.35 21.05 16.95
C GLY A 80 -0.96 20.21 18.16
N VAL A 81 0.31 19.76 18.23
CA VAL A 81 0.83 18.94 19.32
C VAL A 81 1.73 19.75 20.26
N ASN A 82 1.89 19.28 21.48
CA ASN A 82 2.77 19.89 22.48
C ASN A 82 4.21 19.35 22.39
N ASN A 83 5.11 19.81 23.25
CA ASN A 83 6.53 19.43 23.27
C ASN A 83 6.78 17.97 23.73
N GLU A 84 5.76 17.24 24.17
CA GLU A 84 5.86 15.82 24.51
C GLU A 84 5.93 14.94 23.26
N HIS A 85 5.50 15.46 22.11
CA HIS A 85 5.55 14.81 20.82
C HIS A 85 6.85 15.13 20.09
N THR A 86 7.55 14.10 19.64
CA THR A 86 8.79 14.22 18.86
C THR A 86 8.78 13.29 17.65
N PHE A 87 9.51 13.67 16.59
CA PHE A 87 9.59 12.91 15.35
C PHE A 87 11.05 12.61 15.04
N ARG A 88 11.39 11.35 14.87
CA ARG A 88 12.76 10.90 14.60
C ARG A 88 12.84 10.31 13.21
N LEU A 89 13.78 10.80 12.42
CA LEU A 89 14.06 10.26 11.09
C LEU A 89 14.51 8.80 11.22
N ILE A 90 13.82 7.90 10.53
CA ILE A 90 14.13 6.46 10.52
C ILE A 90 14.55 5.98 9.14
N LYS A 91 14.16 6.70 8.07
CA LYS A 91 14.55 6.37 6.69
C LYS A 91 14.59 7.65 5.86
N GLU A 92 15.57 7.75 4.96
CA GLU A 92 15.63 8.78 3.93
C GLU A 92 16.21 8.17 2.65
N GLU A 93 15.54 8.35 1.54
CA GLU A 93 15.99 7.85 0.24
C GLU A 93 15.54 8.76 -0.90
N ILE A 94 16.24 8.71 -2.02
CA ILE A 94 15.84 9.38 -3.26
C ILE A 94 15.46 8.31 -4.26
N ASP A 95 14.25 8.40 -4.77
CA ASP A 95 13.74 7.47 -5.75
C ASP A 95 14.27 7.77 -7.18
N PRO A 96 14.07 6.87 -8.16
CA PRO A 96 14.51 7.07 -9.54
C PRO A 96 13.89 8.29 -10.24
N LEU A 97 12.84 8.89 -9.70
CA LEU A 97 12.19 10.12 -10.22
C LEU A 97 12.81 11.38 -9.61
N GLY A 98 13.83 11.23 -8.74
CA GLY A 98 14.50 12.32 -8.06
C GLY A 98 13.68 12.91 -6.91
N ILE A 99 12.65 12.19 -6.43
CA ILE A 99 11.88 12.56 -5.24
C ILE A 99 12.56 11.97 -4.02
N LYS A 100 12.83 12.82 -3.04
CA LYS A 100 13.41 12.44 -1.76
C LYS A 100 12.29 12.15 -0.78
N HIS A 101 12.28 10.93 -0.24
CA HIS A 101 11.34 10.48 0.76
C HIS A 101 12.01 10.43 2.12
N SER A 102 11.43 11.11 3.10
CA SER A 102 11.91 11.11 4.49
C SER A 102 10.80 10.57 5.38
N VAL A 103 11.09 9.52 6.12
CA VAL A 103 10.14 8.82 7.02
C VAL A 103 10.54 9.10 8.46
N TYR A 104 9.62 9.65 9.23
CA TYR A 104 9.81 9.96 10.65
C TYR A 104 8.88 9.11 11.50
N GLN A 105 9.43 8.48 12.52
CA GLN A 105 8.67 7.81 13.57
C GLN A 105 8.22 8.79 14.63
N HIS A 106 6.95 8.75 15.00
CA HIS A 106 6.39 9.52 16.08
C HIS A 106 6.72 8.92 17.47
N TYR A 107 7.06 9.78 18.42
CA TYR A 107 7.29 9.46 19.83
C TYR A 107 6.53 10.45 20.71
N TYR A 108 5.95 9.93 21.79
CA TYR A 108 5.35 10.71 22.87
C TYR A 108 6.11 10.47 24.16
N ASN A 109 6.64 11.53 24.80
CA ASN A 109 7.52 11.43 25.97
C ASN A 109 8.64 10.39 25.81
N ASN A 110 9.28 10.37 24.64
CA ASN A 110 10.33 9.44 24.23
C ASN A 110 9.89 7.97 24.06
N VAL A 111 8.62 7.63 24.20
CA VAL A 111 8.08 6.32 23.89
C VAL A 111 7.53 6.32 22.47
N LYS A 112 7.89 5.30 21.70
CA LYS A 112 7.45 5.13 20.31
C LYS A 112 5.92 4.97 20.27
N VAL A 113 5.26 5.74 19.43
CA VAL A 113 3.84 5.54 19.10
C VAL A 113 3.77 4.61 17.92
N MET A 114 3.15 3.45 18.11
CA MET A 114 3.07 2.43 17.08
C MET A 114 2.17 2.86 15.94
N ASP A 115 2.57 2.42 14.75
CA ASP A 115 1.81 2.60 13.51
C ASP A 115 1.63 4.09 13.12
N GLU A 116 2.37 5.01 13.73
CA GLU A 116 2.35 6.44 13.42
C GLU A 116 3.65 6.90 12.78
N LEU A 117 3.56 7.26 11.52
CA LEU A 117 4.65 7.78 10.72
C LEU A 117 4.27 9.14 10.14
N LEU A 118 5.26 10.03 10.05
CA LEU A 118 5.19 11.25 9.26
C LEU A 118 6.10 11.08 8.03
N LEU A 119 5.53 11.21 6.85
CA LEU A 119 6.20 11.05 5.57
C LEU A 119 6.31 12.40 4.87
N LEU A 120 7.52 12.77 4.48
CA LEU A 120 7.81 14.01 3.76
C LEU A 120 8.40 13.68 2.40
N HIS A 121 7.86 14.29 1.35
CA HIS A 121 8.26 14.06 -0.03
C HIS A 121 8.76 15.38 -0.63
N GLU A 122 10.04 15.39 -1.04
CA GLU A 122 10.74 16.56 -1.56
C GLU A 122 11.11 16.36 -3.03
N LYS A 123 10.89 17.38 -3.84
CA LYS A 123 11.42 17.47 -5.20
C LYS A 123 12.11 18.81 -5.39
N GLU A 124 13.31 18.79 -5.96
CA GLU A 124 14.11 20.00 -6.21
C GLU A 124 14.33 20.86 -4.95
N GLY A 125 14.39 20.22 -3.77
CA GLY A 125 14.64 20.87 -2.48
C GLY A 125 13.41 21.52 -1.83
N TYR A 126 12.20 21.25 -2.33
CA TYR A 126 10.95 21.70 -1.76
C TYR A 126 10.00 20.53 -1.50
N LEU A 127 9.24 20.63 -0.42
CA LEU A 127 8.19 19.66 -0.13
C LEU A 127 7.08 19.75 -1.20
N THR A 128 6.68 18.58 -1.69
CA THR A 128 5.58 18.44 -2.64
C THR A 128 4.36 17.81 -1.99
N TYR A 129 4.59 16.89 -1.03
CA TYR A 129 3.52 16.17 -0.37
C TYR A 129 3.94 15.82 1.06
N VAL A 130 2.96 15.81 1.97
CA VAL A 130 3.12 15.42 3.38
C VAL A 130 1.94 14.52 3.74
N ASN A 131 2.22 13.34 4.28
CA ASN A 131 1.17 12.45 4.75
C ASN A 131 1.63 11.65 5.97
N GLY A 132 0.70 10.95 6.59
CA GLY A 132 0.99 10.10 7.73
C GLY A 132 -0.21 9.85 8.61
N GLU A 133 0.10 9.39 9.81
CA GLU A 133 -0.88 9.18 10.86
C GLU A 133 -0.37 9.79 12.17
N LEU A 134 -1.25 10.47 12.90
CA LEU A 134 -0.92 11.14 14.15
C LEU A 134 -2.09 11.15 15.12
N THR A 135 -1.84 10.78 16.36
CA THR A 135 -2.71 11.07 17.52
C THR A 135 -2.15 12.26 18.28
N ALA A 136 -2.82 13.40 18.16
CA ALA A 136 -2.36 14.65 18.78
C ALA A 136 -2.72 14.79 20.27
N ASP A 137 -3.75 14.10 20.73
CA ASP A 137 -4.33 14.21 22.08
C ASP A 137 -3.95 13.04 23.00
N ILE A 138 -2.72 12.52 22.86
CA ILE A 138 -2.22 11.49 23.78
C ILE A 138 -2.14 12.08 25.18
N ASN A 139 -2.81 11.44 26.14
CA ASN A 139 -2.78 11.79 27.55
C ASN A 139 -2.44 10.55 28.37
N LEU A 140 -1.16 10.19 28.38
CA LEU A 140 -0.65 8.99 29.06
C LEU A 140 0.47 9.37 30.03
N SER A 141 0.39 8.84 31.25
CA SER A 141 1.53 8.83 32.18
C SER A 141 2.50 7.72 31.74
N ILE A 142 3.73 8.11 31.43
CA ILE A 142 4.76 7.13 31.09
C ILE A 142 5.28 6.50 32.38
N GLY A 143 4.78 5.31 32.67
CA GLY A 143 5.18 4.50 33.84
C GLY A 143 6.28 3.48 33.50
N ASN A 144 6.49 2.54 34.44
CA ASN A 144 7.46 1.45 34.20
C ASN A 144 6.94 0.44 33.18
N SER A 145 7.86 -0.06 32.36
CA SER A 145 7.61 -1.21 31.49
C SER A 145 7.37 -2.49 32.29
N LEU A 146 6.62 -3.44 31.71
CA LEU A 146 6.52 -4.78 32.28
C LEU A 146 7.85 -5.53 32.07
N ALA A 147 8.14 -6.47 32.97
CA ALA A 147 9.24 -7.40 32.74
C ALA A 147 8.87 -8.34 31.59
N GLU A 148 9.82 -8.57 30.68
CA GLU A 148 9.62 -9.45 29.50
C GLU A 148 9.11 -10.85 29.90
N ALA A 149 9.60 -11.40 31.01
CA ALA A 149 9.16 -12.70 31.53
C ALA A 149 7.66 -12.71 31.91
N ASP A 150 7.15 -11.59 32.48
CA ASP A 150 5.71 -11.45 32.81
C ASP A 150 4.87 -11.44 31.54
N VAL A 151 5.32 -10.67 30.52
CA VAL A 151 4.66 -10.56 29.23
C VAL A 151 4.58 -11.92 28.53
N LYS A 152 5.71 -12.65 28.46
CA LYS A 152 5.75 -14.01 27.92
C LYS A 152 4.79 -14.96 28.66
N SER A 153 4.70 -14.84 29.98
CA SER A 153 3.78 -15.65 30.79
C SER A 153 2.30 -15.37 30.47
N ILE A 154 1.96 -14.09 30.26
CA ILE A 154 0.58 -13.68 29.90
C ILE A 154 0.20 -14.27 28.54
N ILE A 155 1.07 -14.13 27.56
CA ILE A 155 0.84 -14.63 26.19
C ILE A 155 0.78 -16.15 26.18
N SER A 156 1.69 -16.83 26.89
CA SER A 156 1.66 -18.29 26.99
C SER A 156 0.31 -18.79 27.53
N LYS A 157 -0.25 -18.12 28.54
CA LYS A 157 -1.58 -18.46 29.05
C LYS A 157 -2.69 -18.20 28.05
N ASN A 158 -2.57 -17.16 27.22
CA ASN A 158 -3.56 -16.83 26.19
C ASN A 158 -3.56 -17.85 25.04
N LEU A 159 -2.36 -18.32 24.63
CA LEU A 159 -2.20 -19.25 23.51
C LEU A 159 -2.33 -20.72 23.88
N THR A 160 -2.15 -21.08 25.17
CA THR A 160 -2.08 -22.50 25.62
C THR A 160 -3.40 -23.17 25.92
N ALA A 161 -4.52 -22.69 25.42
CA ALA A 161 -5.74 -23.52 25.46
C ALA A 161 -5.59 -24.85 24.68
N GLY A 162 -4.40 -25.18 24.15
CA GLY A 162 -4.13 -26.44 23.41
C GLY A 162 -2.66 -26.78 23.13
N SER A 163 -1.70 -25.87 23.35
CA SER A 163 -0.29 -26.09 22.99
C SER A 163 0.64 -25.84 24.18
N GLY A 164 1.63 -26.69 24.42
CA GLY A 164 2.56 -26.54 25.55
C GLY A 164 3.49 -25.33 25.40
N PRO A 165 4.05 -24.81 26.52
CA PRO A 165 4.92 -23.61 26.52
C PRO A 165 6.19 -23.70 25.67
N SER A 166 6.61 -24.89 25.31
CA SER A 166 7.83 -25.18 24.54
C SER A 166 7.77 -24.81 23.06
N ASP A 167 6.57 -24.46 22.55
CA ASP A 167 6.37 -24.22 21.12
C ASP A 167 6.31 -22.73 20.76
N LEU A 168 6.40 -21.84 21.75
CA LEU A 168 6.32 -20.41 21.54
C LEU A 168 7.72 -19.81 21.37
N LYS A 169 7.94 -19.09 20.27
CA LYS A 169 9.13 -18.28 20.04
C LYS A 169 8.76 -16.80 20.12
N PHE A 170 9.56 -16.02 20.79
CA PHE A 170 9.33 -14.62 21.07
C PHE A 170 10.46 -13.75 20.53
N SER A 171 10.11 -12.59 19.95
CA SER A 171 11.05 -11.58 19.47
C SER A 171 10.51 -10.16 19.66
N ASP A 172 11.32 -9.15 19.38
CA ASP A 172 10.95 -7.73 19.30
C ASP A 172 10.21 -7.19 20.54
N PHE A 173 10.74 -7.50 21.73
CA PHE A 173 10.19 -6.95 22.97
C PHE A 173 10.54 -5.47 23.13
N GLU A 174 9.53 -4.61 23.14
CA GLU A 174 9.69 -3.17 23.35
C GLU A 174 8.49 -2.55 24.11
N THR A 175 8.73 -1.40 24.78
CA THR A 175 7.66 -0.60 25.37
C THR A 175 7.24 0.45 24.37
N VAL A 176 5.94 0.49 24.05
CA VAL A 176 5.37 1.35 23.03
C VAL A 176 4.01 1.89 23.44
N ILE A 177 3.57 2.95 22.78
CA ILE A 177 2.18 3.39 22.85
C ILE A 177 1.43 2.74 21.69
N ALA A 178 0.41 1.97 22.02
CA ALA A 178 -0.46 1.32 21.05
C ALA A 178 -1.84 1.96 21.04
N LYS A 179 -2.43 2.04 19.84
CA LYS A 179 -3.81 2.49 19.63
C LYS A 179 -4.72 1.28 19.51
N VAL A 180 -5.86 1.35 20.16
CA VAL A 180 -6.90 0.33 20.13
C VAL A 180 -8.20 1.00 19.73
N ASP A 181 -8.70 0.64 18.56
CA ASP A 181 -10.02 1.03 18.10
C ASP A 181 -11.03 0.00 18.58
N ASN A 182 -12.04 0.45 19.30
CA ASN A 182 -13.14 -0.38 19.79
C ASN A 182 -14.43 -0.20 18.95
N GLY A 183 -14.31 0.36 17.74
CA GLY A 183 -15.43 0.64 16.85
C GLY A 183 -16.24 1.92 17.19
N ARG A 184 -15.94 2.59 18.31
CA ARG A 184 -16.56 3.85 18.72
C ARG A 184 -15.55 4.95 19.00
N THR A 185 -14.42 4.60 19.59
CA THR A 185 -13.35 5.51 19.99
C THR A 185 -12.02 4.80 19.85
N VAL A 186 -10.99 5.56 19.48
CA VAL A 186 -9.60 5.10 19.55
C VAL A 186 -9.07 5.44 20.95
N VAL A 187 -8.53 4.45 21.61
CA VAL A 187 -7.91 4.60 22.94
C VAL A 187 -6.43 4.29 22.86
N THR A 188 -5.60 5.15 23.43
CA THR A 188 -4.15 4.95 23.52
C THR A 188 -3.77 4.26 24.83
N TYR A 189 -2.84 3.31 24.77
CA TYR A 189 -2.32 2.58 25.91
C TYR A 189 -0.79 2.58 25.92
N LEU A 190 -0.18 2.74 27.09
CA LEU A 190 1.22 2.36 27.26
C LEU A 190 1.28 0.83 27.34
N THR A 191 1.99 0.20 26.41
CA THR A 191 2.00 -1.25 26.27
C THR A 191 3.41 -1.82 26.19
N SER A 192 3.53 -3.08 26.60
CA SER A 192 4.65 -3.93 26.23
C SER A 192 4.25 -4.68 24.95
N LYS A 193 4.94 -4.39 23.84
CA LYS A 193 4.80 -5.08 22.55
C LYS A 193 5.76 -6.23 22.52
N ILE A 194 5.32 -7.37 21.98
CA ILE A 194 6.18 -8.52 21.68
C ILE A 194 5.58 -9.29 20.51
N GLU A 195 6.44 -9.85 19.68
CA GLU A 195 6.02 -10.78 18.65
C GLU A 195 6.14 -12.22 19.13
N VAL A 196 5.21 -13.06 18.73
CA VAL A 196 5.19 -14.48 19.07
C VAL A 196 4.85 -15.32 17.87
N LEU A 197 5.62 -16.39 17.67
CA LEU A 197 5.29 -17.47 16.74
C LEU A 197 4.89 -18.70 17.56
N ALA A 198 3.67 -19.16 17.37
CA ALA A 198 3.20 -20.46 17.86
C ALA A 198 3.58 -21.52 16.81
N ALA A 199 4.78 -22.10 16.96
CA ALA A 199 5.42 -22.87 15.90
C ALA A 199 4.59 -24.06 15.41
N ARG A 200 3.90 -24.79 16.31
CA ARG A 200 3.03 -25.91 15.92
C ARG A 200 1.83 -25.51 15.10
N SER A 201 1.28 -24.33 15.39
CA SER A 201 0.11 -23.82 14.67
C SER A 201 0.46 -22.93 13.49
N LEU A 202 1.76 -22.66 13.24
CA LEU A 202 2.26 -21.71 12.23
C LEU A 202 1.58 -20.33 12.31
N LYS A 203 1.04 -19.95 13.48
CA LYS A 203 0.40 -18.66 13.71
C LYS A 203 1.39 -17.69 14.34
N ALA A 204 1.55 -16.54 13.72
CA ALA A 204 2.37 -15.46 14.22
C ALA A 204 1.51 -14.26 14.61
N TYR A 205 1.85 -13.63 15.74
CA TYR A 205 1.08 -12.52 16.27
C TYR A 205 1.99 -11.45 16.85
N THR A 206 1.56 -10.19 16.76
CA THR A 206 2.05 -9.12 17.60
C THR A 206 1.06 -8.88 18.74
N TYR A 207 1.53 -8.96 19.96
CA TYR A 207 0.73 -8.68 21.16
C TYR A 207 1.11 -7.35 21.76
N TYR A 208 0.10 -6.63 22.24
CA TYR A 208 0.23 -5.40 23.00
C TYR A 208 -0.43 -5.59 24.37
N ILE A 209 0.36 -5.55 25.42
CA ILE A 209 -0.09 -5.76 26.81
C ILE A 209 -0.02 -4.42 27.53
N ASN A 210 -1.17 -3.94 28.02
CA ASN A 210 -1.23 -2.72 28.81
C ASN A 210 -0.34 -2.84 30.06
N THR A 211 0.54 -1.86 30.28
CA THR A 211 1.49 -1.88 31.40
C THR A 211 0.83 -1.66 32.75
N GLU A 212 -0.35 -1.06 32.80
CA GLU A 212 -1.08 -0.75 34.04
C GLU A 212 -1.82 -1.97 34.61
N ASP A 213 -2.69 -2.60 33.79
CA ASP A 213 -3.57 -3.69 34.26
C ASP A 213 -3.16 -5.08 33.74
N LYS A 214 -2.06 -5.16 32.97
CA LYS A 214 -1.50 -6.39 32.38
C LYS A 214 -2.45 -7.14 31.45
N LYS A 215 -3.46 -6.47 30.88
CA LYS A 215 -4.36 -7.06 29.91
C LYS A 215 -3.81 -6.95 28.50
N ILE A 216 -4.13 -7.95 27.67
CA ILE A 216 -3.93 -7.89 26.22
C ILE A 216 -4.95 -6.89 25.68
N VAL A 217 -4.47 -5.77 25.14
CA VAL A 217 -5.33 -4.70 24.58
C VAL A 217 -5.39 -4.74 23.06
N LYS A 218 -4.37 -5.33 22.42
CA LYS A 218 -4.35 -5.53 20.96
C LYS A 218 -3.58 -6.81 20.63
N LYS A 219 -4.10 -7.55 19.66
CA LYS A 219 -3.46 -8.73 19.09
C LYS A 219 -3.61 -8.62 17.57
N ILE A 220 -2.51 -8.59 16.86
CA ILE A 220 -2.49 -8.49 15.39
C ILE A 220 -1.94 -9.79 14.82
N SER A 221 -2.66 -10.41 13.88
CA SER A 221 -2.14 -11.53 13.12
C SER A 221 -1.01 -11.07 12.19
N LYS A 222 0.06 -11.84 12.15
CA LYS A 222 1.16 -11.69 11.19
C LYS A 222 1.14 -12.84 10.17
N THR A 223 0.07 -13.63 10.15
CA THR A 223 -0.13 -14.72 9.21
C THR A 223 -1.06 -14.24 8.13
N TYR A 224 -0.60 -14.31 6.92
CA TYR A 224 -1.35 -13.90 5.74
C TYR A 224 -1.93 -15.14 5.08
N HIS A 225 -3.19 -15.12 4.59
CA HIS A 225 -3.93 -16.23 4.02
C HIS A 225 -4.47 -15.89 2.65
N VAL A 226 -4.51 -16.89 1.74
CA VAL A 226 -5.35 -16.88 0.57
C VAL A 226 -6.50 -17.82 0.86
N ASP A 227 -7.66 -17.30 0.80
CA ASP A 227 -8.83 -18.16 0.88
C ASP A 227 -8.94 -18.96 -0.41
N THR A 228 -8.58 -20.19 -0.25
CA THR A 228 -8.76 -21.32 -1.17
C THR A 228 -8.19 -21.22 -2.56
N PRO A 229 -8.09 -22.18 -3.09
CA PRO A 229 -7.39 -23.33 -3.55
C PRO A 229 -7.26 -23.39 -5.03
N SER A 230 -6.44 -23.97 -5.36
CA SER A 230 -5.67 -24.22 -6.29
C SER A 230 -5.74 -25.14 -7.40
N SER A 231 -5.43 -25.00 -8.39
CA SER A 231 -5.21 -26.00 -9.28
C SER A 231 -4.10 -25.86 -10.22
N SER A 232 -3.96 -26.75 -10.79
CA SER A 232 -3.35 -27.18 -11.99
C SER A 232 -1.87 -27.09 -11.96
N THR A 233 -1.49 -28.07 -11.86
CA THR A 233 -0.25 -28.68 -12.17
C THR A 233 0.29 -28.08 -13.45
N THR A 234 1.56 -27.96 -13.56
CA THR A 234 2.32 -27.77 -14.79
C THR A 234 1.79 -28.57 -16.00
N LEU A 235 0.89 -29.51 -15.80
CA LEU A 235 0.18 -30.16 -16.88
C LEU A 235 -0.62 -29.19 -17.76
N ASN A 236 -1.17 -28.12 -17.16
CA ASN A 236 -1.94 -27.13 -17.91
C ASN A 236 -1.06 -25.98 -18.43
N LYS A 237 0.12 -25.74 -17.80
CA LYS A 237 1.07 -24.71 -18.23
C LYS A 237 2.22 -25.32 -19.05
N GLY A 238 2.24 -26.63 -19.28
CA GLY A 238 3.28 -27.34 -20.05
C GLY A 238 4.63 -27.41 -19.33
N ASN A 239 5.71 -27.74 -20.08
CA ASN A 239 7.04 -27.76 -19.52
C ASN A 239 7.55 -26.30 -19.37
N GLN A 240 7.88 -25.92 -18.15
CA GLN A 240 8.42 -24.60 -17.83
C GLN A 240 9.93 -24.69 -17.62
N GLN A 241 10.63 -23.61 -17.94
CA GLN A 241 12.02 -23.46 -17.58
C GLN A 241 12.13 -23.01 -16.14
N ILE A 242 12.87 -23.77 -15.32
CA ILE A 242 13.18 -23.45 -13.94
C ILE A 242 14.67 -23.59 -13.69
N THR A 243 15.16 -22.92 -12.64
CA THR A 243 16.51 -23.10 -12.12
C THR A 243 16.48 -24.15 -11.01
N VAL A 244 17.34 -25.13 -11.07
CA VAL A 244 17.49 -26.18 -10.05
C VAL A 244 18.92 -26.26 -9.58
N ASP A 245 19.14 -26.63 -8.33
CA ASP A 245 20.46 -26.80 -7.73
C ASP A 245 20.94 -28.26 -7.82
N SER A 246 22.13 -28.46 -8.29
CA SER A 246 22.79 -29.78 -8.26
C SER A 246 23.45 -29.97 -6.90
N TYR A 247 23.00 -30.96 -6.16
CA TYR A 247 23.44 -31.23 -4.80
C TYR A 247 23.72 -32.73 -4.56
N ASN A 248 24.91 -33.09 -4.19
CA ASN A 248 25.29 -34.47 -3.86
C ASN A 248 24.92 -35.54 -4.92
N GLY A 249 25.01 -35.17 -6.21
CA GLY A 249 24.71 -36.07 -7.33
C GLY A 249 23.24 -36.21 -7.71
N VAL A 250 22.37 -35.44 -7.08
CA VAL A 250 20.95 -35.27 -7.44
C VAL A 250 20.66 -33.80 -7.68
N PHE A 251 19.46 -33.50 -8.14
CA PHE A 251 18.95 -32.13 -8.30
C PHE A 251 17.86 -31.87 -7.29
N ARG A 252 17.75 -30.61 -6.83
CA ARG A 252 16.69 -30.16 -5.91
C ARG A 252 16.07 -28.86 -6.38
N LEU A 253 14.83 -28.58 -5.95
CA LEU A 253 14.10 -27.35 -6.27
C LEU A 253 14.66 -26.18 -5.47
N LYS A 254 15.83 -25.70 -5.90
CA LYS A 254 16.49 -24.52 -5.36
C LYS A 254 17.13 -23.72 -6.46
N ASP A 255 16.90 -22.40 -6.47
CA ASP A 255 17.57 -21.44 -7.33
C ASP A 255 18.49 -20.55 -6.48
N ASN A 256 19.78 -20.74 -6.63
CA ASN A 256 20.77 -19.97 -5.88
C ASN A 256 20.93 -18.55 -6.44
N SER A 257 20.55 -18.32 -7.69
CA SER A 257 20.62 -17.00 -8.32
C SER A 257 19.53 -16.05 -7.84
N ARG A 258 18.35 -16.58 -7.54
CA ARG A 258 17.21 -15.85 -6.98
C ARG A 258 17.02 -16.11 -5.51
N ASN A 259 17.86 -16.96 -4.90
CA ASN A 259 17.79 -17.36 -3.51
C ASN A 259 16.44 -18.00 -3.13
N ILE A 260 15.84 -18.78 -4.05
CA ILE A 260 14.57 -19.49 -3.87
C ILE A 260 14.83 -20.93 -3.45
N HIS A 261 14.14 -21.42 -2.43
CA HIS A 261 14.21 -22.80 -1.96
C HIS A 261 12.81 -23.37 -1.71
N THR A 262 12.43 -24.38 -2.47
CA THR A 262 11.13 -25.07 -2.36
C THR A 262 11.31 -26.40 -1.67
N LEU A 263 10.64 -26.61 -0.53
CA LEU A 263 10.80 -27.72 0.38
C LEU A 263 9.50 -28.52 0.50
N ASP A 264 9.64 -29.83 0.68
CA ASP A 264 8.54 -30.73 1.04
C ASP A 264 8.27 -30.63 2.55
N ALA A 265 7.03 -30.30 2.89
CA ALA A 265 6.58 -30.15 4.26
C ALA A 265 5.66 -31.30 4.73
N THR A 266 5.62 -32.42 4.02
CA THR A 266 4.77 -33.57 4.37
C THR A 266 4.94 -34.03 5.83
N ASP A 267 6.19 -34.03 6.32
CA ASP A 267 6.54 -34.45 7.67
C ASP A 267 6.90 -33.26 8.59
N ALA A 268 6.49 -32.04 8.25
CA ALA A 268 6.72 -30.86 9.07
C ALA A 268 6.07 -30.99 10.45
N ASP A 269 6.80 -30.61 11.51
CA ASP A 269 6.31 -30.70 12.90
C ASP A 269 6.04 -29.34 13.57
N GLY A 270 6.14 -28.27 12.79
CA GLY A 270 5.93 -26.88 13.24
C GLY A 270 7.11 -26.30 14.05
N GLY A 271 8.20 -27.05 14.23
CA GLY A 271 9.44 -26.55 14.80
C GLY A 271 10.29 -25.79 13.78
N PHE A 272 11.33 -25.08 14.25
CA PHE A 272 12.35 -24.46 13.39
C PHE A 272 13.74 -24.94 13.79
N ASP A 273 14.53 -25.29 12.81
CA ASP A 273 15.95 -25.57 13.02
C ASP A 273 16.68 -24.27 13.39
N PRO A 274 17.35 -24.21 14.55
CA PRO A 274 17.97 -22.98 15.04
C PRO A 274 19.19 -22.52 14.23
N PHE A 275 19.75 -23.41 13.38
CA PHE A 275 20.92 -23.10 12.57
C PHE A 275 20.56 -22.67 11.16
N THR A 276 19.54 -23.28 10.57
CA THR A 276 19.10 -22.98 9.19
C THR A 276 17.92 -22.03 9.13
N GLY A 277 17.12 -21.92 10.20
CA GLY A 277 15.86 -21.19 10.21
C GLY A 277 14.73 -21.86 9.42
N LEU A 278 14.96 -23.07 8.89
CA LEU A 278 13.96 -23.83 8.15
C LEU A 278 13.02 -24.58 9.12
N LEU A 279 11.81 -24.88 8.65
CA LEU A 279 10.89 -25.76 9.38
C LEU A 279 11.51 -27.14 9.58
N THR A 280 11.43 -27.67 10.80
CA THR A 280 11.86 -29.05 11.09
C THR A 280 10.88 -30.05 10.49
N GLY A 281 11.40 -31.22 10.13
CA GLY A 281 10.64 -32.27 9.43
C GLY A 281 10.51 -32.04 7.92
N THR A 282 11.02 -30.91 7.39
CA THR A 282 10.99 -30.64 5.94
C THR A 282 12.17 -31.29 5.23
N SER A 283 12.00 -31.56 3.94
CA SER A 283 13.04 -32.14 3.09
C SER A 283 13.13 -31.48 1.72
N ASP A 284 14.28 -31.64 1.05
CA ASP A 284 14.43 -31.20 -0.34
C ASP A 284 13.59 -32.09 -1.28
N TYR A 285 12.90 -31.46 -2.25
CA TYR A 285 12.45 -32.18 -3.44
C TYR A 285 13.66 -32.56 -4.27
N ILE A 286 13.99 -33.84 -4.34
CA ILE A 286 15.15 -34.35 -5.06
C ILE A 286 14.77 -35.15 -6.29
N ASN A 287 15.61 -35.07 -7.35
CA ASN A 287 15.45 -35.84 -8.56
C ASN A 287 16.80 -36.27 -9.13
N PRO A 288 16.94 -37.49 -9.69
CA PRO A 288 18.21 -37.93 -10.30
C PRO A 288 18.64 -37.13 -11.51
N THR A 289 17.72 -36.44 -12.17
CA THR A 289 17.96 -35.58 -13.36
C THR A 289 17.52 -34.17 -13.08
N ALA A 290 17.99 -33.19 -13.86
CA ALA A 290 17.57 -31.82 -13.73
C ALA A 290 16.06 -31.59 -14.02
N ASN A 291 15.41 -32.51 -14.72
CA ASN A 291 14.01 -32.37 -15.15
C ASN A 291 13.07 -33.07 -14.16
N PHE A 292 12.31 -32.31 -13.41
CA PHE A 292 11.25 -32.78 -12.52
C PHE A 292 9.97 -33.02 -13.32
N THR A 293 9.69 -34.27 -13.68
CA THR A 293 8.55 -34.65 -14.51
C THR A 293 7.58 -35.61 -13.84
N SER A 294 7.89 -36.04 -12.62
CA SER A 294 7.05 -36.92 -11.82
C SER A 294 5.79 -36.22 -11.36
N ASP A 295 4.64 -36.94 -11.38
CA ASP A 295 3.38 -36.39 -10.94
C ASP A 295 3.41 -35.88 -9.49
N VAL A 296 4.18 -36.54 -8.62
CA VAL A 296 4.31 -36.13 -7.20
C VAL A 296 5.08 -34.83 -7.00
N THR A 297 5.83 -34.37 -7.99
CA THR A 297 6.63 -33.13 -7.88
C THR A 297 6.03 -31.96 -8.67
N LYS A 298 5.00 -32.19 -9.51
CA LYS A 298 4.49 -31.15 -10.42
C LYS A 298 4.00 -29.91 -9.70
N ALA A 299 3.32 -30.05 -8.58
CA ALA A 299 2.84 -28.93 -7.80
C ALA A 299 3.97 -28.14 -7.16
N ALA A 300 4.97 -28.81 -6.57
CA ALA A 300 6.15 -28.16 -6.03
C ALA A 300 6.96 -27.44 -7.12
N VAL A 301 7.04 -28.03 -8.33
CA VAL A 301 7.65 -27.39 -9.49
C VAL A 301 6.90 -26.13 -9.89
N GLU A 302 5.58 -26.15 -9.84
CA GLU A 302 4.76 -24.98 -10.17
C GLU A 302 4.95 -23.83 -9.17
N VAL A 303 4.98 -24.11 -7.86
CA VAL A 303 5.36 -23.12 -6.83
C VAL A 303 6.75 -22.53 -7.12
N HIS A 304 7.71 -23.41 -7.35
CA HIS A 304 9.08 -22.99 -7.62
C HIS A 304 9.16 -22.07 -8.84
N TRP A 305 8.57 -22.49 -9.95
CA TRP A 305 8.46 -21.70 -11.17
C TRP A 305 7.68 -20.39 -10.95
N GLY A 306 6.57 -20.45 -10.23
CA GLY A 306 5.76 -19.28 -9.92
C GLY A 306 6.56 -18.22 -9.14
N LEU A 307 7.37 -18.66 -8.18
CA LEU A 307 8.23 -17.76 -7.41
C LEU A 307 9.42 -17.23 -8.21
N GLU A 308 9.97 -17.99 -9.15
CA GLU A 308 10.96 -17.46 -10.10
C GLU A 308 10.35 -16.33 -10.95
N LYS A 309 9.13 -16.52 -11.48
CA LYS A 309 8.41 -15.49 -12.25
C LYS A 309 8.10 -14.27 -11.39
N THR A 310 7.69 -14.49 -10.16
CA THR A 310 7.41 -13.43 -9.19
C THR A 310 8.65 -12.61 -8.86
N TYR A 311 9.77 -13.27 -8.57
CA TYR A 311 11.05 -12.60 -8.34
C TYR A 311 11.47 -11.77 -9.56
N ASP A 312 11.45 -12.38 -10.77
CA ASP A 312 11.82 -11.72 -12.01
C ASP A 312 10.92 -10.51 -12.31
N TYR A 313 9.64 -10.60 -12.00
CA TYR A 313 8.70 -9.49 -12.12
C TYR A 313 9.10 -8.33 -11.20
N TYR A 314 9.24 -8.57 -9.89
CA TYR A 314 9.60 -7.51 -8.94
C TYR A 314 10.96 -6.89 -9.25
N LEU A 315 11.94 -7.68 -9.62
CA LEU A 315 13.26 -7.18 -10.02
C LEU A 315 13.17 -6.33 -11.30
N THR A 316 12.46 -6.83 -12.32
CA THR A 316 12.43 -6.20 -13.65
C THR A 316 11.53 -4.96 -13.70
N LYS A 317 10.33 -5.03 -13.09
CA LYS A 317 9.33 -3.97 -13.16
C LYS A 317 9.51 -2.91 -12.09
N HIS A 318 10.02 -3.30 -10.92
CA HIS A 318 10.10 -2.45 -9.73
C HIS A 318 11.51 -2.27 -9.16
N ASN A 319 12.53 -2.87 -9.80
CA ASN A 319 13.92 -2.88 -9.31
C ASN A 319 14.02 -3.34 -7.85
N ARG A 320 13.19 -4.33 -7.47
CA ARG A 320 13.12 -4.86 -6.12
C ARG A 320 13.69 -6.28 -6.09
N ASP A 321 14.81 -6.42 -5.38
CA ASP A 321 15.52 -7.67 -5.23
C ASP A 321 14.97 -8.44 -4.03
N SER A 322 14.20 -9.50 -4.30
CA SER A 322 13.43 -10.26 -3.32
C SER A 322 12.30 -9.43 -2.66
N TYR A 323 11.61 -10.01 -1.66
CA TYR A 323 10.47 -9.38 -0.99
C TYR A 323 10.85 -8.13 -0.17
N ASP A 324 12.10 -8.01 0.26
CA ASP A 324 12.58 -6.90 1.08
C ASP A 324 13.48 -5.89 0.34
N GLY A 325 13.80 -6.17 -0.92
CA GLY A 325 14.72 -5.36 -1.73
C GLY A 325 16.21 -5.59 -1.42
N ASN A 326 16.57 -6.66 -0.68
CA ASN A 326 17.92 -6.93 -0.18
C ASN A 326 18.40 -8.36 -0.45
N SER A 327 17.86 -9.04 -1.47
CA SER A 327 18.20 -10.43 -1.82
C SER A 327 17.94 -11.45 -0.71
N SER A 328 17.01 -11.19 0.21
CA SER A 328 16.72 -12.15 1.29
C SER A 328 16.20 -13.48 0.77
N PRO A 329 16.51 -14.61 1.47
CA PRO A 329 16.10 -15.95 1.06
C PRO A 329 14.57 -16.08 0.94
N ILE A 330 14.13 -16.74 -0.12
CA ILE A 330 12.73 -17.04 -0.41
C ILE A 330 12.52 -18.53 -0.10
N ASN A 331 12.21 -18.83 1.17
CA ASN A 331 11.87 -20.18 1.59
C ASN A 331 10.38 -20.40 1.39
N ASN A 332 10.03 -21.52 0.76
CA ASN A 332 8.65 -21.89 0.57
C ASN A 332 8.46 -23.40 0.79
N TYR A 333 7.33 -23.72 1.38
CA TYR A 333 6.98 -25.08 1.80
C TYR A 333 5.74 -25.53 1.06
N TYR A 334 5.81 -26.63 0.33
CA TYR A 334 4.65 -27.24 -0.29
C TYR A 334 4.22 -28.48 0.47
N ASN A 335 2.95 -28.82 0.38
CA ASN A 335 2.30 -29.95 1.06
C ASN A 335 2.21 -29.76 2.58
N VAL A 336 1.92 -28.53 3.00
CA VAL A 336 1.77 -28.17 4.43
C VAL A 336 0.42 -28.69 4.95
N ASP A 337 0.42 -29.33 6.12
CA ASP A 337 -0.77 -29.66 6.90
C ASP A 337 -1.21 -28.45 7.74
N PHE A 338 -2.29 -27.80 7.33
CA PHE A 338 -2.82 -26.62 8.01
C PHE A 338 -3.55 -26.92 9.32
N SER A 339 -3.73 -28.20 9.70
CA SER A 339 -4.11 -28.54 11.07
C SER A 339 -3.04 -28.13 12.11
N LEU A 340 -1.80 -27.90 11.65
CA LEU A 340 -0.74 -27.28 12.44
C LEU A 340 -0.98 -25.78 12.70
N VAL A 341 -1.78 -25.14 11.85
CA VAL A 341 -2.16 -23.72 11.94
C VAL A 341 -3.42 -23.54 12.76
N ASP A 342 -4.43 -24.37 12.48
CA ASP A 342 -5.71 -24.38 13.15
C ASP A 342 -6.06 -25.78 13.63
N SER A 343 -6.00 -25.98 14.94
CA SER A 343 -6.28 -27.29 15.55
C SER A 343 -7.77 -27.71 15.45
N SER A 344 -8.65 -26.85 14.96
CA SER A 344 -10.05 -27.21 14.62
C SER A 344 -10.13 -27.90 13.26
N LEU A 345 -9.11 -27.74 12.42
CA LEU A 345 -9.01 -28.43 11.14
C LEU A 345 -8.60 -29.89 11.35
N PRO A 346 -9.09 -30.77 10.50
CA PRO A 346 -8.68 -32.16 10.54
C PRO A 346 -7.23 -32.34 10.09
N ILE A 347 -6.55 -33.33 10.64
CA ILE A 347 -5.17 -33.68 10.26
C ILE A 347 -5.10 -33.93 8.75
N GLY A 348 -4.14 -33.30 8.07
CA GLY A 348 -3.96 -33.37 6.63
C GLY A 348 -4.75 -32.31 5.85
N ALA A 349 -5.36 -31.32 6.53
CA ALA A 349 -5.97 -30.17 5.86
C ALA A 349 -4.92 -29.41 5.03
N GLY A 350 -5.15 -29.31 3.73
CA GLY A 350 -4.22 -28.67 2.79
C GLY A 350 -4.89 -27.62 1.91
N ASP A 351 -6.00 -27.04 2.35
CA ASP A 351 -6.85 -26.13 1.59
C ASP A 351 -6.55 -24.63 1.84
N ASN A 352 -5.28 -24.30 2.08
CA ASN A 352 -4.84 -22.93 2.29
C ASN A 352 -3.43 -22.67 1.70
N ALA A 353 -3.10 -21.40 1.49
CA ALA A 353 -1.74 -20.88 1.33
C ALA A 353 -1.55 -19.70 2.28
N MET A 354 -0.32 -19.40 2.67
CA MET A 354 -0.04 -18.29 3.55
C MET A 354 1.40 -17.79 3.45
N ALA A 355 1.59 -16.50 3.72
CA ALA A 355 2.87 -15.87 3.94
C ALA A 355 3.07 -15.53 5.42
N ILE A 356 4.24 -15.80 5.96
CA ILE A 356 4.60 -15.52 7.35
C ILE A 356 5.84 -14.64 7.38
N ASP A 357 5.75 -13.50 8.08
CA ASP A 357 6.86 -12.59 8.37
C ASP A 357 6.93 -12.36 9.88
N PHE A 358 7.80 -13.09 10.55
CA PHE A 358 7.88 -13.09 11.99
C PHE A 358 9.32 -13.20 12.49
N GLY A 359 9.79 -12.22 13.26
CA GLY A 359 11.00 -12.32 14.10
C GLY A 359 12.26 -12.88 13.43
N GLY A 360 12.43 -12.65 12.13
CA GLY A 360 13.51 -13.19 11.32
C GLY A 360 13.17 -14.49 10.59
N TYR A 361 12.02 -15.08 10.85
CA TYR A 361 11.47 -16.19 10.07
C TYR A 361 10.52 -15.62 9.01
N VAL A 362 10.89 -15.76 7.75
CA VAL A 362 10.10 -15.30 6.61
C VAL A 362 9.97 -16.46 5.64
N PHE A 363 8.73 -16.86 5.35
CA PHE A 363 8.46 -17.98 4.46
C PHE A 363 7.04 -17.98 3.94
N MET A 364 6.79 -18.79 2.93
CA MET A 364 5.47 -19.10 2.41
C MET A 364 5.15 -20.58 2.58
N ALA A 365 3.88 -20.89 2.81
CA ALA A 365 3.37 -22.23 2.97
C ALA A 365 2.21 -22.46 2.00
N PHE A 366 2.23 -23.58 1.28
CA PHE A 366 1.25 -23.93 0.27
C PHE A 366 0.68 -25.33 0.56
N GLY A 367 -0.63 -25.43 0.56
CA GLY A 367 -1.34 -26.69 0.75
C GLY A 367 -1.52 -27.48 -0.55
N ASN A 368 -1.83 -28.76 -0.37
CA ASN A 368 -2.05 -29.69 -1.47
C ASN A 368 -3.52 -29.79 -1.92
N GLY A 369 -4.42 -28.96 -1.36
CA GLY A 369 -5.86 -28.95 -1.65
C GLY A 369 -6.66 -30.08 -1.01
N ASN A 370 -6.04 -30.99 -0.26
CA ASN A 370 -6.76 -32.07 0.38
C ASN A 370 -7.44 -31.59 1.66
N PHE A 371 -8.73 -31.92 1.76
CA PHE A 371 -9.43 -31.93 3.02
C PHE A 371 -9.47 -33.34 3.59
N SER A 372 -9.47 -33.53 4.89
CA SER A 372 -9.32 -34.83 5.57
C SER A 372 -10.39 -35.89 5.27
N SER A 373 -11.42 -35.56 4.50
CA SER A 373 -12.45 -36.50 4.08
C SER A 373 -12.04 -37.46 2.95
N GLY A 374 -10.82 -37.32 2.41
CA GLY A 374 -10.32 -38.11 1.29
C GLY A 374 -10.93 -37.77 -0.08
N ILE A 375 -11.79 -36.77 -0.15
CA ILE A 375 -12.32 -36.22 -1.40
C ILE A 375 -11.57 -34.89 -1.58
N PRO A 376 -10.77 -34.70 -2.65
CA PRO A 376 -10.15 -33.41 -2.94
C PRO A 376 -11.26 -32.36 -3.11
N TYR A 377 -11.42 -31.51 -2.12
CA TYR A 377 -12.31 -30.37 -2.24
C TYR A 377 -11.74 -29.38 -3.24
N MET A 378 -10.43 -29.31 -3.27
CA MET A 378 -9.64 -28.36 -4.01
C MET A 378 -8.41 -29.02 -4.63
N ASN A 379 -7.86 -28.36 -5.63
CA ASN A 379 -6.52 -28.67 -6.17
C ASN A 379 -5.43 -27.94 -5.37
N PRO A 380 -4.14 -28.32 -5.47
CA PRO A 380 -3.05 -27.63 -4.79
C PRO A 380 -3.04 -26.12 -5.03
N LEU A 381 -2.82 -25.30 -3.97
CA LEU A 381 -2.84 -23.84 -4.00
C LEU A 381 -1.53 -23.26 -4.53
N VAL A 382 -1.16 -23.60 -5.74
CA VAL A 382 0.17 -23.35 -6.30
C VAL A 382 0.16 -22.58 -7.63
N THR A 383 -0.99 -22.00 -8.00
CA THR A 383 -1.11 -21.22 -9.24
C THR A 383 -0.19 -20.02 -9.20
N LEU A 384 0.15 -19.46 -10.34
CA LEU A 384 1.09 -18.36 -10.45
C LEU A 384 0.62 -17.10 -9.71
N ASP A 385 -0.67 -16.78 -9.85
CA ASP A 385 -1.32 -15.68 -9.16
C ASP A 385 -1.31 -15.87 -7.64
N VAL A 386 -1.59 -17.09 -7.14
CA VAL A 386 -1.51 -17.44 -5.71
C VAL A 386 -0.07 -17.32 -5.19
N ALA A 387 0.90 -17.88 -5.90
CA ALA A 387 2.31 -17.76 -5.51
C ALA A 387 2.76 -16.29 -5.49
N GLY A 388 2.32 -15.51 -6.47
CA GLY A 388 2.54 -14.07 -6.55
C GLY A 388 1.85 -13.29 -5.43
N HIS A 389 0.64 -13.67 -5.06
CA HIS A 389 -0.14 -13.10 -3.97
C HIS A 389 0.58 -13.29 -2.63
N GLU A 390 0.96 -14.53 -2.30
CA GLU A 390 1.68 -14.83 -1.03
C GLU A 390 3.02 -14.08 -0.94
N PHE A 391 3.77 -14.06 -2.02
CA PHE A 391 5.01 -13.28 -2.06
C PHE A 391 4.73 -11.79 -1.87
N SER A 392 3.63 -11.27 -2.40
CA SER A 392 3.28 -9.85 -2.30
C SER A 392 2.89 -9.44 -0.89
N HIS A 393 2.34 -10.34 -0.05
CA HIS A 393 2.19 -10.09 1.38
C HIS A 393 3.53 -9.80 2.06
N LEU A 394 4.59 -10.53 1.70
CA LEU A 394 5.94 -10.26 2.21
C LEU A 394 6.47 -8.91 1.71
N VAL A 395 6.20 -8.55 0.45
CA VAL A 395 6.55 -7.24 -0.09
C VAL A 395 5.82 -6.12 0.65
N ILE A 396 4.52 -6.29 0.94
CA ILE A 396 3.70 -5.34 1.69
C ILE A 396 4.25 -5.18 3.11
N SER A 397 4.54 -6.29 3.79
CA SER A 397 5.10 -6.28 5.15
C SER A 397 6.46 -5.59 5.21
N ARG A 398 7.26 -5.68 4.13
CA ARG A 398 8.60 -5.11 3.97
C ARG A 398 8.64 -3.86 3.07
N ASN A 399 7.53 -3.11 2.97
CA ASN A 399 7.43 -1.91 2.13
C ASN A 399 8.34 -0.73 2.59
N GLY A 400 8.94 -0.84 3.76
CA GLY A 400 9.78 0.20 4.36
C GLY A 400 9.01 1.25 5.18
N LEU A 401 7.69 1.15 5.23
CA LEU A 401 6.78 2.06 5.94
C LEU A 401 6.03 1.36 7.08
N GLY A 402 6.39 0.13 7.42
CA GLY A 402 5.79 -0.65 8.51
C GLY A 402 4.73 -1.66 8.08
N GLY A 403 4.52 -1.83 6.76
CA GLY A 403 3.53 -2.73 6.20
C GLY A 403 2.12 -2.14 6.21
N LEU A 404 1.12 -3.02 6.03
CA LEU A 404 -0.30 -2.74 6.25
C LEU A 404 -0.80 -3.72 7.30
N ASN A 405 -1.40 -3.21 8.38
CA ASN A 405 -1.95 -4.05 9.45
C ASN A 405 -3.06 -4.95 8.91
N TYR A 406 -3.00 -6.23 9.28
CA TYR A 406 -3.92 -7.24 8.75
C TYR A 406 -5.25 -7.25 9.51
N GLU A 407 -5.96 -6.12 9.42
CA GLU A 407 -7.28 -5.93 10.02
C GLU A 407 -8.05 -4.83 9.27
N LYS A 408 -9.39 -4.95 9.19
CA LYS A 408 -10.28 -3.91 8.65
C LYS A 408 -9.86 -3.44 7.24
N GLU A 409 -9.93 -2.13 6.97
CA GLU A 409 -9.58 -1.58 5.66
C GLU A 409 -8.09 -1.72 5.31
N SER A 410 -7.20 -1.62 6.29
CA SER A 410 -5.76 -1.82 6.02
C SER A 410 -5.47 -3.27 5.64
N GLY A 411 -6.16 -4.23 6.26
CA GLY A 411 -6.10 -5.63 5.89
C GLY A 411 -6.74 -5.90 4.52
N ALA A 412 -7.88 -5.27 4.23
CA ALA A 412 -8.51 -5.35 2.91
C ALA A 412 -7.63 -4.77 1.80
N LEU A 413 -6.88 -3.70 2.07
CA LEU A 413 -5.86 -3.18 1.16
C LEU A 413 -4.69 -4.13 1.00
N ASN A 414 -4.26 -4.80 2.09
CA ASN A 414 -3.20 -5.80 2.04
C ASN A 414 -3.59 -6.96 1.09
N GLU A 415 -4.79 -7.51 1.26
CA GLU A 415 -5.34 -8.55 0.39
C GLU A 415 -5.48 -8.09 -1.06
N SER A 416 -6.10 -6.93 -1.26
CA SER A 416 -6.32 -6.38 -2.60
C SER A 416 -5.00 -6.10 -3.34
N ILE A 417 -4.00 -5.53 -2.67
CA ILE A 417 -2.68 -5.28 -3.29
C ILE A 417 -1.99 -6.62 -3.62
N ALA A 418 -2.12 -7.63 -2.78
CA ALA A 418 -1.60 -8.96 -3.06
C ALA A 418 -2.26 -9.58 -4.30
N ASP A 419 -3.58 -9.49 -4.44
CA ASP A 419 -4.32 -9.90 -5.64
C ASP A 419 -3.89 -9.11 -6.90
N MET A 420 -3.77 -7.79 -6.80
CA MET A 420 -3.33 -6.93 -7.91
C MET A 420 -1.94 -7.32 -8.42
N MET A 421 -1.01 -7.58 -7.51
CA MET A 421 0.36 -7.95 -7.87
C MET A 421 0.43 -9.39 -8.39
N GLY A 422 -0.33 -10.34 -7.81
CA GLY A 422 -0.48 -11.70 -8.32
C GLY A 422 -0.95 -11.71 -9.77
N THR A 423 -2.03 -10.96 -10.07
CA THR A 423 -2.54 -10.75 -11.43
C THR A 423 -1.50 -10.10 -12.34
N ALA A 424 -0.80 -9.05 -11.88
CA ALA A 424 0.22 -8.39 -12.69
C ALA A 424 1.40 -9.33 -13.02
N ILE A 425 1.76 -10.24 -12.13
CA ILE A 425 2.76 -11.28 -12.35
C ILE A 425 2.29 -12.26 -13.42
N GLU A 426 1.02 -12.65 -13.39
CA GLU A 426 0.45 -13.51 -14.42
C GLU A 426 0.49 -12.84 -15.79
N PHE A 427 0.08 -11.58 -15.91
CA PHE A 427 0.20 -10.80 -17.15
C PHE A 427 1.66 -10.64 -17.60
N TYR A 428 2.59 -10.46 -16.66
CA TYR A 428 4.03 -10.41 -16.98
C TYR A 428 4.54 -11.74 -17.54
N SER A 429 4.06 -12.86 -17.03
CA SER A 429 4.42 -14.20 -17.53
C SER A 429 3.94 -14.43 -18.96
N GLY A 430 2.85 -13.79 -19.37
CA GLY A 430 2.19 -13.96 -20.66
C GLY A 430 1.51 -15.31 -20.85
N ILE A 431 1.41 -16.11 -19.78
CA ILE A 431 0.82 -17.47 -19.85
C ILE A 431 -0.63 -17.41 -19.37
N THR A 432 -1.56 -17.38 -20.29
CA THR A 432 -3.01 -17.34 -20.06
C THR A 432 -3.48 -16.32 -19.01
N PRO A 433 -3.00 -15.05 -19.09
CA PRO A 433 -3.35 -14.06 -18.08
C PRO A 433 -4.83 -13.70 -18.16
N ASN A 434 -5.44 -13.47 -16.99
CA ASN A 434 -6.84 -13.12 -16.88
C ASN A 434 -7.09 -12.20 -15.66
N TRP A 435 -8.35 -12.01 -15.24
CA TRP A 435 -8.72 -11.12 -14.13
C TRP A 435 -9.41 -11.87 -12.98
N THR A 436 -9.25 -13.19 -12.96
CA THR A 436 -9.69 -14.01 -11.85
C THR A 436 -8.51 -14.45 -11.00
N ILE A 437 -8.71 -14.89 -9.80
CA ILE A 437 -7.70 -15.38 -8.87
C ILE A 437 -7.98 -16.85 -8.60
N GLY A 438 -6.97 -17.70 -8.80
CA GLY A 438 -7.01 -19.11 -8.46
C GLY A 438 -7.85 -19.95 -9.41
N GLU A 439 -7.65 -19.83 -10.72
CA GLU A 439 -8.35 -20.65 -11.70
C GLU A 439 -7.98 -22.12 -11.61
N GLY A 440 -8.99 -22.95 -11.78
CA GLY A 440 -8.87 -24.39 -11.72
C GLY A 440 -8.73 -24.93 -10.31
N LEU A 441 -8.88 -24.08 -9.28
CA LEU A 441 -8.79 -24.46 -7.89
C LEU A 441 -9.92 -25.32 -7.44
N MET A 442 -11.10 -25.04 -7.93
CA MET A 442 -12.35 -25.61 -7.47
C MET A 442 -12.97 -26.48 -8.59
N PRO A 443 -12.35 -27.62 -8.94
CA PRO A 443 -12.74 -28.38 -10.13
C PRO A 443 -14.17 -28.91 -10.11
N SER A 444 -14.80 -28.93 -8.94
CA SER A 444 -16.22 -29.30 -8.74
C SER A 444 -17.16 -28.10 -8.92
N HIS A 445 -16.64 -26.88 -9.12
CA HIS A 445 -17.41 -25.65 -9.24
C HIS A 445 -17.37 -25.08 -10.65
N SER A 446 -18.35 -24.27 -10.99
CA SER A 446 -18.39 -23.55 -12.26
C SER A 446 -18.95 -22.15 -12.00
N PRO A 447 -18.12 -21.14 -12.18
CA PRO A 447 -16.70 -21.14 -12.55
C PRO A 447 -15.79 -21.64 -11.42
N ASP A 448 -14.59 -22.08 -11.79
CA ASP A 448 -13.61 -22.72 -10.92
C ASP A 448 -12.50 -21.76 -10.44
N TYR A 449 -12.85 -20.58 -9.98
CA TYR A 449 -11.93 -19.58 -9.41
C TYR A 449 -12.41 -19.07 -8.06
N LEU A 450 -11.50 -18.42 -7.31
CA LEU A 450 -11.79 -17.86 -6.00
C LEU A 450 -12.48 -16.51 -6.07
N ARG A 451 -11.90 -15.58 -6.83
CA ARG A 451 -12.32 -14.19 -6.94
C ARG A 451 -12.28 -13.75 -8.39
N ASP A 452 -13.17 -12.83 -8.74
CA ASP A 452 -13.21 -12.16 -10.04
C ASP A 452 -13.02 -10.65 -9.82
N MET A 453 -11.85 -10.13 -10.18
CA MET A 453 -11.52 -8.72 -10.02
C MET A 453 -12.38 -7.80 -10.92
N GLY A 454 -12.86 -8.33 -12.05
CA GLY A 454 -13.74 -7.60 -12.97
C GLY A 454 -15.21 -7.64 -12.58
N ASN A 455 -15.61 -8.56 -11.71
CA ASN A 455 -16.98 -8.71 -11.22
C ASN A 455 -17.02 -9.26 -9.79
N PRO A 456 -16.57 -8.49 -8.79
CA PRO A 456 -16.47 -8.97 -7.41
C PRO A 456 -17.78 -9.44 -6.79
N ASN A 457 -18.91 -8.92 -7.29
CA ASN A 457 -20.25 -9.32 -6.84
C ASN A 457 -20.66 -10.72 -7.33
N TYR A 458 -19.84 -11.35 -8.17
CA TYR A 458 -20.15 -12.67 -8.68
C TYR A 458 -20.14 -13.72 -7.57
N VAL A 459 -21.15 -14.60 -7.58
CA VAL A 459 -21.30 -15.69 -6.62
C VAL A 459 -20.91 -17.00 -7.29
N ASN A 460 -19.99 -17.74 -6.69
CA ASN A 460 -20.09 -19.18 -6.75
C ASN A 460 -20.61 -19.70 -5.40
N SER A 461 -21.08 -20.94 -5.33
CA SER A 461 -21.83 -21.45 -4.16
C SER A 461 -21.07 -21.38 -2.83
N ASP A 462 -19.75 -21.22 -2.84
CA ASP A 462 -18.89 -21.40 -1.68
C ASP A 462 -18.06 -20.16 -1.33
N ASN A 463 -17.97 -19.19 -2.24
CA ASN A 463 -17.26 -17.94 -1.96
C ASN A 463 -18.26 -16.82 -1.67
N PRO A 464 -18.06 -16.06 -0.59
CA PRO A 464 -18.89 -14.90 -0.31
C PRO A 464 -18.71 -13.84 -1.41
N GLN A 465 -19.79 -13.12 -1.70
CA GLN A 465 -19.76 -11.98 -2.60
C GLN A 465 -18.87 -10.89 -2.03
N GLN A 466 -18.03 -10.32 -2.87
CA GLN A 466 -17.21 -9.16 -2.51
C GLN A 466 -17.87 -7.87 -3.02
N PRO A 467 -17.71 -6.73 -2.33
CA PRO A 467 -18.19 -5.44 -2.82
C PRO A 467 -17.38 -4.93 -4.01
N ASP A 468 -18.05 -4.37 -5.01
CA ASP A 468 -17.44 -3.56 -6.07
C ASP A 468 -17.47 -2.06 -5.76
N THR A 469 -18.17 -1.68 -4.69
CA THR A 469 -18.39 -0.29 -4.28
C THR A 469 -18.07 -0.15 -2.79
N TYR A 470 -17.25 0.85 -2.45
CA TYR A 470 -16.87 1.18 -1.08
C TYR A 470 -18.11 1.48 -0.23
N GLN A 471 -18.24 0.72 0.87
CA GLN A 471 -19.41 0.76 1.76
C GLN A 471 -20.75 0.51 1.04
N GLY A 472 -20.70 -0.15 -0.13
CA GLY A 472 -21.87 -0.53 -0.91
C GLY A 472 -22.44 -1.90 -0.54
N THR A 473 -23.10 -2.54 -1.49
CA THR A 473 -23.65 -3.88 -1.35
C THR A 473 -22.50 -4.87 -1.10
N TYR A 474 -22.70 -5.83 -0.19
CA TYR A 474 -21.71 -6.82 0.26
C TYR A 474 -20.53 -6.27 1.06
N TRP A 475 -20.46 -4.96 1.32
CA TRP A 475 -19.44 -4.43 2.22
C TRP A 475 -19.60 -5.01 3.63
N MET A 476 -18.55 -5.61 4.15
CA MET A 476 -18.50 -6.10 5.51
C MET A 476 -18.16 -4.96 6.49
N ASP A 477 -18.91 -4.87 7.60
CA ASP A 477 -18.75 -3.79 8.57
C ASP A 477 -17.37 -3.82 9.23
N THR A 478 -16.62 -2.75 9.10
CA THR A 478 -15.30 -2.56 9.70
C THR A 478 -15.33 -1.98 11.12
N ASN A 479 -16.53 -1.62 11.63
CA ASN A 479 -16.71 -1.10 13.00
C ASN A 479 -16.83 -2.21 14.06
N VAL A 480 -16.24 -3.36 13.81
CA VAL A 480 -16.20 -4.51 14.70
C VAL A 480 -14.82 -4.64 15.36
N THR A 481 -14.72 -5.39 16.44
CA THR A 481 -13.43 -5.85 16.96
C THR A 481 -12.93 -6.96 16.04
N PRO A 482 -11.77 -6.79 15.38
CA PRO A 482 -11.28 -7.77 14.41
C PRO A 482 -10.89 -9.09 15.09
N ASP A 483 -11.41 -10.21 14.55
CA ASP A 483 -10.99 -11.54 14.93
C ASP A 483 -11.20 -12.54 13.77
N GLU A 484 -10.80 -13.79 13.95
CA GLU A 484 -10.90 -14.84 12.92
C GLU A 484 -12.36 -15.12 12.50
N THR A 485 -13.35 -14.90 13.37
CA THR A 485 -14.77 -15.20 13.07
C THR A 485 -15.44 -14.16 12.18
N ASN A 486 -14.86 -12.97 12.11
CA ASN A 486 -15.35 -11.87 11.27
C ASN A 486 -14.34 -11.46 10.19
N ASP A 487 -13.51 -12.42 9.75
CA ASP A 487 -12.50 -12.17 8.72
C ASP A 487 -11.64 -10.93 9.04
N TYR A 488 -11.23 -10.80 10.31
CA TYR A 488 -10.47 -9.65 10.84
C TYR A 488 -11.09 -8.28 10.48
N GLY A 489 -12.41 -8.20 10.40
CA GLY A 489 -13.17 -7.03 9.96
C GLY A 489 -13.33 -6.96 8.44
N GLY A 490 -13.36 -8.12 7.77
CA GLY A 490 -13.68 -8.25 6.35
C GLY A 490 -12.49 -8.07 5.43
N VAL A 491 -11.29 -8.53 5.80
CA VAL A 491 -10.09 -8.30 5.00
C VAL A 491 -10.17 -8.92 3.62
N HIS A 492 -10.63 -10.18 3.52
CA HIS A 492 -10.78 -10.85 2.23
C HIS A 492 -12.03 -10.40 1.47
N ILE A 493 -13.10 -10.02 2.19
CA ILE A 493 -14.35 -9.61 1.55
C ILE A 493 -14.19 -8.20 0.95
N ASN A 494 -13.77 -7.24 1.76
CA ASN A 494 -13.69 -5.83 1.34
C ASN A 494 -12.55 -5.57 0.35
N SER A 495 -11.63 -6.52 0.15
CA SER A 495 -10.59 -6.45 -0.88
C SER A 495 -11.16 -6.29 -2.30
N GLY A 496 -12.41 -6.72 -2.52
CA GLY A 496 -13.12 -6.57 -3.79
C GLY A 496 -13.17 -5.14 -4.32
N VAL A 497 -13.27 -4.14 -3.45
CA VAL A 497 -13.28 -2.71 -3.85
C VAL A 497 -11.97 -2.31 -4.54
N GLY A 498 -10.84 -2.68 -3.96
CA GLY A 498 -9.53 -2.39 -4.54
C GLY A 498 -9.26 -3.22 -5.79
N ASN A 499 -9.70 -4.48 -5.81
CA ASN A 499 -9.59 -5.36 -6.96
C ASN A 499 -10.33 -4.77 -8.17
N PHE A 500 -11.57 -4.31 -7.96
CA PHE A 500 -12.36 -3.70 -9.04
C PHE A 500 -11.80 -2.35 -9.49
N TRP A 501 -11.28 -1.53 -8.55
CA TRP A 501 -10.55 -0.31 -8.91
C TRP A 501 -9.36 -0.62 -9.83
N PHE A 502 -8.55 -1.63 -9.52
CA PHE A 502 -7.38 -2.00 -10.31
C PHE A 502 -7.76 -2.54 -11.69
N TYR A 503 -8.81 -3.37 -11.75
CA TYR A 503 -9.39 -3.84 -13.00
C TYR A 503 -9.82 -2.68 -13.88
N LEU A 504 -10.64 -1.76 -13.36
CA LEU A 504 -11.13 -0.59 -14.11
C LEU A 504 -9.98 0.34 -14.53
N LEU A 505 -8.99 0.56 -13.68
CA LEU A 505 -7.83 1.36 -14.03
C LEU A 505 -7.02 0.73 -15.17
N SER A 506 -6.96 -0.60 -15.20
CA SER A 506 -6.22 -1.36 -16.22
C SER A 506 -7.00 -1.52 -17.51
N GLN A 507 -8.23 -2.02 -17.46
CA GLN A 507 -9.04 -2.41 -18.62
C GLN A 507 -10.00 -1.30 -19.05
N GLY A 508 -10.41 -0.45 -18.12
CA GLY A 508 -11.49 0.49 -18.35
C GLY A 508 -12.86 -0.14 -18.14
N GLY A 509 -13.87 0.68 -18.21
CA GLY A 509 -15.25 0.26 -18.08
C GLY A 509 -16.19 1.43 -17.89
N SER A 510 -17.50 1.16 -17.98
CA SER A 510 -18.56 2.14 -17.72
C SER A 510 -19.70 1.45 -16.99
N GLY A 511 -20.33 2.13 -16.06
CA GLY A 511 -21.43 1.59 -15.28
C GLY A 511 -22.03 2.60 -14.34
N THR A 512 -22.81 2.08 -13.41
CA THR A 512 -23.35 2.81 -12.26
C THR A 512 -23.06 1.99 -11.02
N ASN A 513 -22.39 2.58 -10.05
CA ASN A 513 -22.08 1.91 -8.79
C ASN A 513 -23.26 1.92 -7.80
N ASP A 514 -23.14 1.23 -6.67
CA ASP A 514 -24.21 1.05 -5.68
C ASP A 514 -24.74 2.36 -5.09
N ILE A 515 -23.93 3.42 -5.07
CA ILE A 515 -24.36 4.75 -4.58
C ILE A 515 -24.90 5.66 -5.69
N GLY A 516 -25.13 5.09 -6.88
CA GLY A 516 -25.77 5.78 -8.01
C GLY A 516 -24.84 6.65 -8.86
N ASN A 517 -23.54 6.59 -8.69
CA ASN A 517 -22.58 7.31 -9.52
C ASN A 517 -22.43 6.61 -10.87
N MET A 518 -22.78 7.31 -11.94
CA MET A 518 -22.41 6.88 -13.29
C MET A 518 -20.93 7.16 -13.54
N TYR A 519 -20.20 6.18 -14.03
CA TYR A 519 -18.77 6.30 -14.28
C TYR A 519 -18.38 5.83 -15.67
N THR A 520 -17.25 6.35 -16.13
CA THR A 520 -16.52 5.86 -17.32
C THR A 520 -15.03 5.99 -17.04
N VAL A 521 -14.33 4.89 -17.14
CA VAL A 521 -12.88 4.79 -16.98
C VAL A 521 -12.28 4.35 -18.31
N ASN A 522 -11.30 5.08 -18.84
CA ASN A 522 -10.51 4.64 -19.97
C ASN A 522 -9.29 3.91 -19.44
N GLY A 523 -9.21 2.61 -19.69
CA GLY A 523 -8.13 1.77 -19.17
C GLY A 523 -6.74 2.26 -19.59
N LEU A 524 -5.80 2.17 -18.67
CA LEU A 524 -4.41 2.59 -18.86
C LEU A 524 -3.49 1.44 -19.31
N GLY A 525 -3.97 0.21 -19.23
CA GLY A 525 -3.18 -1.01 -19.27
C GLY A 525 -2.54 -1.35 -17.92
N ILE A 526 -2.39 -2.64 -17.65
CA ILE A 526 -1.92 -3.16 -16.35
C ILE A 526 -0.52 -2.64 -15.99
N GLU A 527 0.37 -2.44 -16.98
CA GLU A 527 1.73 -1.93 -16.75
C GLU A 527 1.79 -0.53 -16.13
N LYS A 528 0.77 0.30 -16.35
CA LYS A 528 0.68 1.62 -15.71
C LYS A 528 -0.02 1.53 -14.37
N ALA A 529 -1.05 0.69 -14.27
CA ALA A 529 -1.80 0.49 -13.04
C ALA A 529 -0.90 -0.11 -11.94
N GLU A 530 -0.10 -1.15 -12.26
CA GLU A 530 0.84 -1.76 -11.33
C GLU A 530 1.88 -0.77 -10.78
N LYS A 531 2.40 0.13 -11.63
CA LYS A 531 3.35 1.16 -11.22
C LYS A 531 2.74 2.17 -10.26
N ILE A 532 1.48 2.53 -10.48
CA ILE A 532 0.76 3.47 -9.61
C ILE A 532 0.57 2.86 -8.22
N ILE A 533 0.04 1.62 -8.14
CA ILE A 533 -0.20 0.99 -6.84
C ILE A 533 1.10 0.62 -6.13
N TYR A 534 2.09 0.10 -6.83
CA TYR A 534 3.39 -0.19 -6.22
C TYR A 534 4.07 1.06 -5.66
N ARG A 535 4.05 2.18 -6.42
CA ARG A 535 4.58 3.45 -5.92
C ARG A 535 3.81 3.94 -4.70
N ALA A 536 2.49 3.80 -4.70
CA ALA A 536 1.67 4.14 -3.54
C ALA A 536 2.05 3.30 -2.32
N LEU A 537 2.22 1.99 -2.49
CA LEU A 537 2.58 1.05 -1.43
C LEU A 537 3.92 1.40 -0.76
N VAL A 538 4.95 1.68 -1.56
CA VAL A 538 6.31 1.86 -1.02
C VAL A 538 6.65 3.28 -0.60
N ASN A 539 5.81 4.28 -0.92
CA ASN A 539 6.11 5.68 -0.62
C ASN A 539 5.04 6.39 0.21
N TYR A 540 3.79 5.91 0.23
CA TYR A 540 2.67 6.69 0.76
C TYR A 540 1.77 5.95 1.75
N LEU A 541 1.60 4.63 1.59
CA LEU A 541 0.72 3.85 2.47
C LEU A 541 1.41 3.54 3.81
N THR A 542 0.69 3.78 4.89
CA THR A 542 1.13 3.55 6.28
C THR A 542 0.36 2.37 6.89
N PRO A 543 0.76 1.83 8.06
CA PRO A 543 0.18 0.59 8.60
C PRO A 543 -1.35 0.54 8.71
N ASN A 544 -1.99 1.67 9.01
CA ASN A 544 -3.45 1.75 9.16
C ASN A 544 -4.15 2.49 8.02
N SER A 545 -3.54 2.54 6.83
CA SER A 545 -4.15 3.21 5.68
C SER A 545 -5.49 2.60 5.33
N THR A 546 -6.47 3.49 5.10
CA THR A 546 -7.82 3.16 4.66
C THR A 546 -7.92 3.23 3.14
N TYR A 547 -9.06 2.88 2.56
CA TYR A 547 -9.33 3.08 1.13
C TYR A 547 -9.28 4.55 0.71
N ILE A 548 -9.64 5.48 1.61
CA ILE A 548 -9.51 6.92 1.35
C ILE A 548 -8.03 7.32 1.26
N ASP A 549 -7.18 6.74 2.11
CA ASP A 549 -5.74 6.97 2.05
C ASP A 549 -5.13 6.34 0.78
N ALA A 550 -5.60 5.18 0.37
CA ALA A 550 -5.19 4.53 -0.89
C ALA A 550 -5.58 5.37 -2.11
N TYR A 551 -6.79 5.97 -2.12
CA TYR A 551 -7.17 6.95 -3.13
C TYR A 551 -6.17 8.11 -3.24
N ASN A 552 -5.83 8.72 -2.10
CA ASN A 552 -4.90 9.85 -2.07
C ASN A 552 -3.47 9.44 -2.44
N ALA A 553 -3.02 8.30 -1.93
CA ALA A 553 -1.70 7.72 -2.23
C ALA A 553 -1.53 7.40 -3.72
N THR A 554 -2.50 6.72 -4.33
CA THR A 554 -2.46 6.37 -5.75
C THR A 554 -2.62 7.59 -6.64
N LYS A 555 -3.42 8.58 -6.25
CA LYS A 555 -3.52 9.86 -6.93
C LYS A 555 -2.16 10.58 -6.95
N GLN A 556 -1.47 10.65 -5.81
CA GLN A 556 -0.15 11.25 -5.75
C GLN A 556 0.88 10.44 -6.55
N ALA A 557 0.85 9.12 -6.44
CA ALA A 557 1.70 8.22 -7.22
C ALA A 557 1.51 8.42 -8.74
N ALA A 558 0.28 8.57 -9.21
CA ALA A 558 -0.01 8.85 -10.62
C ALA A 558 0.52 10.23 -11.06
N ILE A 559 0.40 11.25 -10.18
CA ILE A 559 0.95 12.59 -10.43
C ILE A 559 2.49 12.53 -10.53
N ASP A 560 3.15 11.83 -9.63
CA ASP A 560 4.61 11.69 -9.62
C ASP A 560 5.13 11.00 -10.88
N LEU A 561 4.46 9.93 -11.31
CA LEU A 561 4.87 9.14 -12.45
C LEU A 561 4.58 9.81 -13.80
N TYR A 562 3.46 10.51 -13.91
CA TYR A 562 2.92 10.95 -15.19
C TYR A 562 2.59 12.45 -15.26
N GLY A 563 2.57 13.14 -14.12
CA GLY A 563 2.25 14.57 -14.03
C GLY A 563 0.79 14.83 -13.68
N ALA A 564 0.54 15.97 -13.01
CA ALA A 564 -0.77 16.34 -12.45
C ALA A 564 -1.91 16.48 -13.47
N THR A 565 -1.59 16.77 -14.72
CA THR A 565 -2.57 16.94 -15.81
C THR A 565 -2.61 15.77 -16.78
N SER A 566 -1.95 14.66 -16.43
CA SER A 566 -1.87 13.47 -17.28
C SER A 566 -3.20 12.73 -17.35
N ASN A 567 -3.39 11.97 -18.43
CA ASN A 567 -4.52 11.06 -18.54
C ASN A 567 -4.49 10.00 -17.44
N GLU A 568 -3.29 9.55 -17.03
CA GLU A 568 -3.10 8.54 -15.99
C GLU A 568 -3.62 9.04 -14.63
N ALA A 569 -3.26 10.25 -14.23
CA ALA A 569 -3.76 10.84 -12.99
C ALA A 569 -5.29 11.01 -13.04
N GLN A 570 -5.84 11.39 -14.20
CA GLN A 570 -7.27 11.53 -14.38
C GLN A 570 -8.00 10.18 -14.30
N GLN A 571 -7.51 9.15 -15.00
CA GLN A 571 -8.17 7.84 -14.99
C GLN A 571 -8.08 7.16 -13.63
N ASN A 572 -7.01 7.37 -12.88
CA ASN A 572 -6.91 6.91 -11.49
C ASN A 572 -8.05 7.50 -10.62
N VAL A 573 -8.31 8.80 -10.73
CA VAL A 573 -9.43 9.45 -10.01
C VAL A 573 -10.78 8.89 -10.48
N ASN A 574 -10.94 8.67 -11.78
CA ASN A 574 -12.18 8.11 -12.34
C ASN A 574 -12.43 6.67 -11.86
N ALA A 575 -11.38 5.85 -11.77
CA ALA A 575 -11.48 4.47 -11.29
C ALA A 575 -11.88 4.43 -9.78
N TRP A 576 -11.31 5.31 -8.96
CA TRP A 576 -11.74 5.44 -7.57
C TRP A 576 -13.18 5.93 -7.43
N TYR A 577 -13.59 6.88 -8.27
CA TYR A 577 -14.99 7.31 -8.31
C TYR A 577 -15.94 6.19 -8.72
N ALA A 578 -15.53 5.33 -9.63
CA ALA A 578 -16.30 4.17 -10.04
C ALA A 578 -16.58 3.20 -8.88
N VAL A 579 -15.63 3.05 -7.97
CA VAL A 579 -15.79 2.21 -6.75
C VAL A 579 -16.30 3.02 -5.55
N GLY A 580 -16.84 4.24 -5.77
CA GLY A 580 -17.54 5.00 -4.74
C GLY A 580 -16.66 5.95 -3.91
N ILE A 581 -15.39 6.16 -4.27
CA ILE A 581 -14.48 7.01 -3.51
C ILE A 581 -14.07 8.26 -4.30
N GLY A 582 -14.09 9.40 -3.63
CA GLY A 582 -13.69 10.69 -4.20
C GLY A 582 -14.79 11.33 -5.06
N ASN A 583 -14.44 12.46 -5.65
CA ASN A 583 -15.30 13.16 -6.59
C ASN A 583 -14.77 12.87 -7.99
N GLY A 584 -15.41 11.98 -8.72
CA GLY A 584 -15.11 11.78 -10.12
C GLY A 584 -15.14 13.13 -10.82
N GLN A 585 -14.14 13.46 -11.59
CA GLN A 585 -14.40 14.47 -12.59
C GLN A 585 -15.45 13.85 -13.48
N LEU A 586 -16.64 14.43 -13.47
CA LEU A 586 -17.68 14.19 -14.46
C LEU A 586 -16.94 14.15 -15.78
N GLY A 587 -16.89 12.97 -16.40
CA GLY A 587 -16.13 12.76 -17.60
C GLY A 587 -16.50 13.86 -18.57
N ILE A 588 -15.64 14.83 -18.71
CA ILE A 588 -15.64 15.65 -19.87
C ILE A 588 -15.16 14.67 -20.95
N ASN A 589 -16.09 13.92 -21.54
CA ASN A 589 -16.00 13.75 -22.95
C ASN A 589 -15.96 15.17 -23.48
N ALA A 590 -14.78 15.75 -23.54
CA ALA A 590 -14.48 16.80 -24.46
C ALA A 590 -14.61 16.17 -25.85
N ALA A 591 -15.84 15.89 -26.27
CA ALA A 591 -16.16 16.22 -27.63
C ALA A 591 -15.60 17.64 -27.73
N LYS A 592 -14.47 17.80 -28.45
CA LYS A 592 -13.85 19.08 -28.75
C LYS A 592 -14.96 20.02 -29.22
N THR A 593 -15.68 20.62 -28.28
CA THR A 593 -16.31 21.90 -28.52
C THR A 593 -15.10 22.80 -28.65
N ASN A 594 -14.79 23.18 -29.88
CA ASN A 594 -13.67 24.03 -30.18
C ASN A 594 -13.70 25.18 -29.17
N GLU A 595 -12.65 25.33 -28.32
CA GLU A 595 -12.53 26.44 -27.37
C GLU A 595 -12.73 27.80 -28.06
N ASN A 596 -12.61 27.85 -29.38
CA ASN A 596 -12.87 28.96 -30.27
C ASN A 596 -14.35 29.30 -30.49
N ASP A 597 -15.29 28.51 -29.91
CA ASP A 597 -16.72 28.78 -30.10
C ASP A 597 -17.35 29.63 -29.02
N ILE A 598 -16.62 29.87 -27.91
CA ILE A 598 -17.09 30.68 -26.78
C ILE A 598 -15.98 31.61 -26.31
N THR A 599 -16.28 32.91 -26.33
CA THR A 599 -15.39 33.95 -25.74
C THR A 599 -16.10 34.64 -24.59
N ILE A 600 -15.34 34.97 -23.52
CA ILE A 600 -15.83 35.59 -22.30
C ILE A 600 -15.00 36.79 -21.99
N TYR A 601 -15.65 37.96 -21.85
CA TYR A 601 -14.97 39.21 -21.52
C TYR A 601 -15.92 40.25 -20.92
N PRO A 602 -15.44 41.22 -20.12
CA PRO A 602 -14.11 41.22 -19.50
C PRO A 602 -14.00 40.16 -18.40
N ASN A 603 -12.82 39.64 -18.20
CA ASN A 603 -12.46 38.82 -17.06
C ASN A 603 -11.05 39.25 -16.63
N PRO A 604 -10.85 39.94 -15.50
CA PRO A 604 -11.79 40.20 -14.41
C PRO A 604 -13.02 41.09 -14.77
N VAL A 605 -14.14 40.83 -14.06
CA VAL A 605 -15.40 41.58 -14.18
C VAL A 605 -15.34 42.78 -13.24
N LYS A 606 -15.36 44.00 -13.79
CA LYS A 606 -15.28 45.26 -13.00
C LYS A 606 -16.58 46.08 -13.00
N GLU A 607 -17.38 45.91 -14.04
CA GLU A 607 -18.58 46.75 -14.26
C GLU A 607 -19.89 46.04 -13.90
N GLY A 608 -19.83 45.00 -13.06
CA GLY A 608 -21.01 44.27 -12.62
C GLY A 608 -21.63 43.37 -13.71
N TYR A 609 -20.95 43.14 -14.83
CA TYR A 609 -21.35 42.18 -15.87
C TYR A 609 -20.15 41.69 -16.67
N PHE A 610 -20.34 40.52 -17.29
CA PHE A 610 -19.46 39.99 -18.33
C PHE A 610 -20.28 39.53 -19.55
N ILE A 611 -19.61 39.38 -20.65
CA ILE A 611 -20.22 38.96 -21.91
C ILE A 611 -19.77 37.54 -22.21
N ILE A 612 -20.71 36.68 -22.58
CA ILE A 612 -20.47 35.41 -23.21
C ILE A 612 -20.90 35.53 -24.68
N ASN A 613 -19.92 35.46 -25.59
CA ASN A 613 -20.21 35.35 -27.01
C ASN A 613 -20.10 33.90 -27.42
N SER A 614 -21.22 33.27 -27.81
CA SER A 614 -21.30 31.84 -28.15
C SER A 614 -21.81 31.66 -29.56
N LYS A 615 -21.15 30.83 -30.36
CA LYS A 615 -21.64 30.54 -31.73
C LYS A 615 -22.95 29.77 -31.78
N GLN A 616 -23.37 29.17 -30.66
CA GLN A 616 -24.56 28.31 -30.59
C GLN A 616 -25.31 28.52 -29.26
N SER A 617 -26.59 28.15 -29.23
CA SER A 617 -27.36 28.18 -27.99
C SER A 617 -26.88 27.08 -27.01
N ALA A 618 -26.85 27.43 -25.72
CA ALA A 618 -26.39 26.56 -24.64
C ALA A 618 -27.15 26.90 -23.33
N MET A 619 -26.81 26.25 -22.23
CA MET A 619 -27.21 26.63 -20.88
C MET A 619 -25.96 27.10 -20.13
N TYR A 620 -26.11 28.04 -19.17
CA TYR A 620 -24.99 28.43 -18.31
C TYR A 620 -25.43 28.49 -16.85
N GLU A 621 -24.46 28.26 -15.96
CA GLU A 621 -24.57 28.30 -14.51
C GLU A 621 -23.28 28.91 -13.94
N LEU A 622 -23.40 29.68 -12.84
CA LEU A 622 -22.24 30.23 -12.14
C LEU A 622 -22.17 29.63 -10.72
N TYR A 623 -21.01 29.15 -10.33
CA TYR A 623 -20.74 28.56 -9.03
C TYR A 623 -19.66 29.35 -8.31
N ASP A 624 -19.68 29.37 -6.98
CA ASP A 624 -18.52 29.77 -6.20
C ASP A 624 -17.50 28.58 -6.13
N ILE A 625 -16.33 28.83 -5.54
CA ILE A 625 -15.27 27.83 -5.43
C ILE A 625 -15.64 26.65 -4.51
N SER A 626 -16.70 26.78 -3.70
CA SER A 626 -17.22 25.68 -2.87
C SER A 626 -18.26 24.81 -3.60
N GLY A 627 -18.60 25.15 -4.87
CA GLY A 627 -19.60 24.45 -5.66
C GLY A 627 -21.03 24.92 -5.44
N ARG A 628 -21.25 25.96 -4.61
CA ARG A 628 -22.58 26.54 -4.41
C ARG A 628 -23.01 27.32 -5.64
N VAL A 629 -24.25 27.11 -6.10
CA VAL A 629 -24.85 27.82 -7.24
C VAL A 629 -25.04 29.30 -6.87
N ILE A 630 -24.47 30.20 -7.64
CA ILE A 630 -24.62 31.65 -7.55
C ILE A 630 -25.61 32.16 -8.59
N ILE A 631 -25.52 31.67 -9.84
CA ILE A 631 -26.51 31.90 -10.89
C ILE A 631 -27.03 30.53 -11.32
N PRO A 632 -28.31 30.24 -11.11
CA PRO A 632 -28.92 28.98 -11.53
C PRO A 632 -28.94 28.84 -13.05
N SER A 633 -29.19 27.63 -13.53
CA SER A 633 -29.18 27.29 -14.95
C SER A 633 -30.07 28.22 -15.78
N GLN A 634 -29.49 28.93 -16.73
CA GLN A 634 -30.15 29.84 -17.63
C GLN A 634 -29.73 29.60 -19.08
N LYS A 635 -30.64 29.98 -19.98
CA LYS A 635 -30.41 29.83 -21.42
C LYS A 635 -29.41 30.86 -21.94
N LEU A 636 -28.42 30.38 -22.67
CA LEU A 636 -27.47 31.16 -23.46
C LEU A 636 -27.92 31.12 -24.95
N ASN A 637 -28.14 32.25 -25.57
CA ASN A 637 -28.47 32.30 -26.98
C ASN A 637 -27.19 32.31 -27.85
N ALA A 638 -27.30 31.91 -29.10
CA ALA A 638 -26.24 32.15 -30.06
C ALA A 638 -25.96 33.63 -30.21
N GLY A 639 -24.68 34.05 -30.26
CA GLY A 639 -24.26 35.44 -30.30
C GLY A 639 -23.85 35.97 -28.94
N VAL A 640 -23.99 37.27 -28.74
CA VAL A 640 -23.53 38.02 -27.58
C VAL A 640 -24.59 37.99 -26.47
N ASN A 641 -24.24 37.50 -25.30
CA ASN A 641 -25.08 37.45 -24.11
C ASN A 641 -24.41 38.23 -22.98
N LYS A 642 -25.15 39.19 -22.40
CA LYS A 642 -24.67 39.96 -21.28
C LYS A 642 -25.16 39.34 -19.96
N ILE A 643 -24.23 38.94 -19.10
CA ILE A 643 -24.48 38.27 -17.83
C ILE A 643 -24.20 39.25 -16.70
N PHE A 644 -25.21 39.60 -15.92
CA PHE A 644 -25.05 40.51 -14.80
C PHE A 644 -24.59 39.77 -13.54
N THR A 645 -23.65 40.35 -12.80
CA THR A 645 -23.11 39.86 -11.53
C THR A 645 -23.60 40.70 -10.34
N ASN A 646 -24.73 41.36 -10.46
CA ASN A 646 -25.29 42.21 -9.40
C ASN A 646 -25.56 41.38 -8.14
N GLY A 647 -24.94 41.74 -7.02
CA GLY A 647 -25.04 41.01 -5.75
C GLY A 647 -24.06 39.84 -5.61
N VAL A 648 -23.22 39.62 -6.61
CA VAL A 648 -22.10 38.65 -6.52
C VAL A 648 -20.93 39.34 -5.85
N VAL A 649 -20.40 38.75 -4.77
CA VAL A 649 -19.29 39.31 -4.01
C VAL A 649 -17.99 39.17 -4.81
N SER A 650 -17.03 40.10 -4.62
CA SER A 650 -15.70 39.98 -5.23
C SER A 650 -15.05 38.63 -4.88
N GLY A 651 -14.54 37.94 -5.88
CA GLY A 651 -13.99 36.59 -5.70
C GLY A 651 -13.81 35.83 -7.00
N ASN A 652 -13.42 34.55 -6.85
CA ASN A 652 -13.25 33.61 -7.95
C ASN A 652 -14.52 32.74 -8.08
N TYR A 653 -14.98 32.55 -9.30
CA TYR A 653 -16.16 31.78 -9.64
C TYR A 653 -15.89 30.83 -10.79
N ILE A 654 -16.71 29.77 -10.91
CA ILE A 654 -16.67 28.80 -11.99
C ILE A 654 -17.95 28.98 -12.82
N LEU A 655 -17.76 29.39 -14.06
CA LEU A 655 -18.84 29.43 -15.04
C LEU A 655 -18.86 28.09 -15.78
N LYS A 656 -20.00 27.39 -15.71
CA LYS A 656 -20.28 26.17 -16.46
C LYS A 656 -21.22 26.51 -17.62
N ILE A 657 -20.85 26.12 -18.83
CA ILE A 657 -21.68 26.27 -20.02
C ILE A 657 -21.94 24.88 -20.59
N SER A 658 -23.20 24.48 -20.70
CA SER A 658 -23.60 23.12 -21.07
C SER A 658 -24.49 23.12 -22.32
N LYS A 659 -24.27 22.10 -23.17
CA LYS A 659 -25.03 21.84 -24.39
C LYS A 659 -25.07 20.36 -24.72
N ASN A 660 -26.27 19.81 -24.96
CA ASN A 660 -26.50 18.42 -25.36
C ASN A 660 -25.71 17.40 -24.51
N GLY A 661 -25.71 17.58 -23.18
CA GLY A 661 -24.97 16.72 -22.24
C GLY A 661 -23.45 17.02 -22.09
N ASN A 662 -22.89 17.86 -22.96
CA ASN A 662 -21.50 18.33 -22.85
C ASN A 662 -21.45 19.69 -22.14
N PHE A 663 -20.37 19.97 -21.41
CA PHE A 663 -20.17 21.29 -20.80
C PHE A 663 -18.70 21.73 -20.87
N ILE A 664 -18.49 23.04 -20.78
CA ILE A 664 -17.17 23.65 -20.57
C ILE A 664 -17.23 24.47 -19.27
N THR A 665 -16.11 24.58 -18.58
CA THR A 665 -15.95 25.47 -17.44
C THR A 665 -14.91 26.54 -17.72
N LYS A 666 -15.16 27.75 -17.22
CA LYS A 666 -14.24 28.88 -17.28
C LYS A 666 -14.21 29.57 -15.94
N LYS A 667 -13.03 29.97 -15.49
CA LYS A 667 -12.86 30.77 -14.29
C LYS A 667 -13.29 32.22 -14.59
N ILE A 668 -14.14 32.77 -13.72
CA ILE A 668 -14.57 34.19 -13.74
C ILE A 668 -14.04 34.82 -12.45
N ILE A 669 -13.40 35.96 -12.60
CA ILE A 669 -12.92 36.79 -11.47
C ILE A 669 -13.86 38.01 -11.40
N VAL A 670 -14.53 38.22 -10.27
CA VAL A 670 -15.36 39.40 -9.99
C VAL A 670 -14.56 40.29 -9.05
N GLU A 671 -14.31 41.54 -9.44
CA GLU A 671 -13.61 42.57 -8.66
C GLU A 671 -14.56 43.60 -8.06
#